data_e471f35fba2cb9e6cecc5de3722099cb
#
_entry.id   e471f35fba2cb9e6cecc5de3722099cb
#
_cell.length_a   1.000
_cell.length_b   1.000
_cell.length_c   1.000
_cell.angle_alpha   90.00
_cell.angle_beta   90.00
_cell.angle_gamma   90.00
#
_symmetry.space_group_name_H-M   'P 1'
#
loop_
_entity.id
_entity.type
_entity.pdbx_description
1 polymer ?
#
loop_
_entity_poly.entity_id
_entity_poly.type
_entity_poly.pdbx_seq_one_letter_code
_entity_poly.pdbx_strand_id
1 'polypeptide(L)'
;MKKFFKDKDNIIILAVSLVAFIAGILSIGFVKSLLIIGLADLIFFLPNLKNRKKNSKPKNKKTTQKQKKKVIQIILIVFIIGISLCIIGGIAFCSYIVSHAPKFNPNQLYAKDSSILYDVNGNIMAKLGAEKRTKISFDELPEVLVDAIIATEDSNFFEHNGFDLPRFLKASATQVLSGGTSGGGASTLTMQIVKNTYTSTESHGIDGIIRKFTDIYMAIFQVEKKYSKKEILEFYVNTYNLGSGAYGVEQASQTYFGKSAKDLNLAEAALIAGLFQAPSAYNPYTNPDLAEQRRNTVLYLMKRHDYITDEEYKIAKAVTVEKMLSNNEVKSGNEWQAFIDTVVAEVIEDTKSSEHPNGLDPANVPMEIYTTMDPDKQSLINGIMNGETYKWPNPVAEAGIAVTDVKTGAIVAVGAGRDKNKKGERTLNTATQNTKQIGSTSKPLFDYGPGIEYENWSTYTLYADEPHAYSTGVGVSNWDRGYNGLMTMRTALGQSRNIPALKAFQANKNSNIQKFTKSVGLHPDIEGNIIHEAHAIGGYTGETPLTMAAAYAAFSNGGYYIEPYSYTKIVFKDSGETIETKPKKERVMSEETAYMMTSLLQSSAQMGLYSNYNIGGATYGAKTGTSNFDDATIAAWKFGPDAVNDLWVTGISPDYAISVWYGYLKINKDYVSNSYTGNHRSLFQAVACGVFKQGSNWTKPDGVVEVEVEYETWPAKLPSEYTPDNLKVTELFKKGTEPTDVSDRFSKLPSVTDLKGTVKDNKLTLTWTGIKPNAIDDTKINELFTSLFQDEGYRNNAIQARKNYNNANIGNLVYKVYSKDSSGNLSLIKETSDTTLTIDVTSSSPTKYVVIASYTIFTANASDGAEVSIKLDTIKPNVTVTLKSDTAQLAVGETYTKPTDYSTIMTVLDGTLDVTKKATITETYSKDGSEVTTINTTSAGEYKITYTIVYNGVTTTKSRTLKITE
;
A
#
# COMPACT_ATOMS: atom_id res chain seq x y z
N MET A 1 13.12 45.02 55.69
CA MET A 1 13.53 44.85 54.32
C MET A 1 14.99 44.39 54.15
N LYS A 2 16.03 45.16 54.59
CA LYS A 2 17.44 44.75 54.43
C LYS A 2 17.82 43.38 55.04
N LYS A 3 17.11 42.83 56.01
CA LYS A 3 17.37 41.50 56.61
C LYS A 3 16.63 40.37 55.85
N PHE A 4 15.56 40.68 55.13
CA PHE A 4 14.79 39.73 54.29
C PHE A 4 15.55 39.41 52.99
N PHE A 5 16.17 40.43 52.38
CA PHE A 5 17.01 40.28 51.15
C PHE A 5 18.46 39.84 51.44
N LYS A 6 18.87 39.65 52.70
CA LYS A 6 20.16 39.06 53.05
C LYS A 6 20.12 37.54 53.22
N ASP A 7 18.92 36.98 53.25
CA ASP A 7 18.73 35.53 53.35
C ASP A 7 18.57 34.96 51.90
N LYS A 8 19.57 34.22 51.41
CA LYS A 8 19.58 33.64 50.05
C LYS A 8 18.36 32.76 49.79
N ASP A 9 17.86 32.08 50.83
CA ASP A 9 16.70 31.21 50.70
C ASP A 9 15.43 32.00 50.45
N ASN A 10 15.25 33.20 51.02
CA ASN A 10 14.11 34.06 50.75
C ASN A 10 14.15 34.69 49.31
N ILE A 11 15.36 34.93 48.76
CA ILE A 11 15.53 35.43 47.38
C ILE A 11 15.21 34.31 46.38
N ILE A 12 15.68 33.08 46.67
CA ILE A 12 15.42 31.91 45.82
C ILE A 12 13.92 31.58 45.81
N ILE A 13 13.26 31.64 46.96
CA ILE A 13 11.81 31.41 47.09
C ILE A 13 11.03 32.47 46.30
N LEU A 14 11.40 33.73 46.35
CA LEU A 14 10.75 34.81 45.59
C LEU A 14 10.96 34.62 44.07
N ALA A 15 12.15 34.21 43.67
CA ALA A 15 12.47 33.92 42.26
C ALA A 15 11.72 32.70 41.75
N VAL A 16 11.66 31.62 42.53
CA VAL A 16 10.90 30.41 42.17
C VAL A 16 9.40 30.67 42.13
N SER A 17 8.85 31.45 43.07
CA SER A 17 7.44 31.86 43.06
C SER A 17 7.12 32.72 41.84
N LEU A 18 8.02 33.61 41.41
CA LEU A 18 7.84 34.44 40.21
C LEU A 18 7.88 33.61 38.93
N VAL A 19 8.84 32.65 38.82
CA VAL A 19 8.94 31.74 37.67
C VAL A 19 7.73 30.80 37.65
N ALA A 20 7.29 30.26 38.75
CA ALA A 20 6.09 29.42 38.87
C ALA A 20 4.81 30.22 38.50
N PHE A 21 4.76 31.52 38.87
CA PHE A 21 3.66 32.42 38.50
C PHE A 21 3.59 32.65 37.00
N ILE A 22 4.74 32.93 36.35
CA ILE A 22 4.82 33.12 34.90
C ILE A 22 4.51 31.82 34.17
N ALA A 23 5.04 30.69 34.61
CA ALA A 23 4.74 29.37 34.07
C ALA A 23 3.27 28.97 34.26
N GLY A 24 2.67 29.33 35.38
CA GLY A 24 1.28 29.10 35.70
C GLY A 24 0.32 29.95 34.88
N ILE A 25 0.66 31.19 34.55
CA ILE A 25 -0.09 32.02 33.58
C ILE A 25 -0.07 31.38 32.21
N LEU A 26 1.07 30.83 31.83
CA LEU A 26 1.27 30.24 30.49
C LEU A 26 0.62 28.84 30.34
N SER A 27 0.50 28.06 31.42
CA SER A 27 0.09 26.65 31.31
C SER A 27 -1.24 26.26 32.03
N ILE A 28 -1.69 26.98 33.06
CA ILE A 28 -2.82 26.52 33.92
C ILE A 28 -3.94 27.56 34.05
N GLY A 29 -3.75 28.74 33.54
CA GLY A 29 -4.64 29.89 33.66
C GLY A 29 -4.43 30.65 34.97
N PHE A 30 -4.63 31.98 34.89
CA PHE A 30 -4.30 32.98 35.91
C PHE A 30 -4.83 32.65 37.32
N VAL A 31 -6.05 32.13 37.42
CA VAL A 31 -6.70 31.87 38.74
C VAL A 31 -6.10 30.67 39.48
N LYS A 32 -5.74 29.58 38.73
CA LYS A 32 -5.07 28.42 39.36
C LYS A 32 -3.67 28.76 39.84
N SER A 33 -2.94 29.58 39.11
CA SER A 33 -1.59 30.00 39.48
C SER A 33 -1.60 30.85 40.73
N LEU A 34 -2.53 31.78 40.90
CA LEU A 34 -2.73 32.57 42.10
C LEU A 34 -3.10 31.71 43.35
N LEU A 35 -3.96 30.70 43.17
CA LEU A 35 -4.33 29.78 44.26
C LEU A 35 -3.17 28.87 44.67
N ILE A 36 -2.40 28.35 43.74
CA ILE A 36 -1.26 27.48 44.03
C ILE A 36 -0.13 28.25 44.70
N ILE A 37 0.15 29.47 44.26
CA ILE A 37 1.17 30.33 44.87
C ILE A 37 0.74 30.79 46.27
N GLY A 38 -0.51 31.22 46.44
CA GLY A 38 -1.06 31.59 47.75
C GLY A 38 -1.05 30.42 48.74
N LEU A 39 -1.34 29.20 48.29
CA LEU A 39 -1.25 27.99 49.13
C LEU A 39 0.21 27.58 49.40
N ALA A 40 1.11 27.69 48.47
CA ALA A 40 2.54 27.39 48.65
C ALA A 40 3.19 28.37 49.63
N ASP A 41 2.89 29.65 49.50
CA ASP A 41 3.35 30.68 50.44
C ASP A 41 2.73 30.48 51.88
N LEU A 42 1.47 30.10 51.98
CA LEU A 42 0.83 29.78 53.26
C LEU A 42 1.44 28.53 53.92
N ILE A 43 1.72 27.50 53.18
CA ILE A 43 2.35 26.25 53.64
C ILE A 43 3.79 26.52 54.10
N PHE A 44 4.52 27.38 53.42
CA PHE A 44 5.90 27.71 53.75
C PHE A 44 6.03 28.65 54.96
N PHE A 45 5.06 29.57 55.16
CA PHE A 45 5.07 30.50 56.31
C PHE A 45 4.56 29.88 57.61
N LEU A 46 3.65 28.90 57.58
CA LEU A 46 3.09 28.25 58.78
C LEU A 46 4.11 27.49 59.62
N PRO A 47 5.10 26.73 59.11
CA PRO A 47 6.12 26.08 59.89
C PRO A 47 7.10 27.08 60.52
N ASN A 48 7.45 28.16 59.82
CA ASN A 48 8.36 29.19 60.31
C ASN A 48 7.77 30.02 61.47
N LEU A 49 6.47 30.11 61.57
CA LEU A 49 5.76 30.71 62.73
C LEU A 49 5.75 29.79 63.99
N LYS A 50 5.70 28.47 63.79
CA LYS A 50 5.73 27.47 64.88
C LYS A 50 7.13 27.29 65.49
N ASN A 51 8.17 27.35 64.69
CA ASN A 51 9.55 27.16 65.16
C ASN A 51 10.11 28.40 65.97
N ARG A 52 9.51 29.59 65.83
CA ARG A 52 9.88 30.78 66.54
C ARG A 52 9.37 30.79 68.00
N LYS A 53 8.51 29.88 68.46
CA LYS A 53 7.94 29.84 69.81
C LYS A 53 8.77 29.06 70.81
N LYS A 54 9.93 28.43 70.43
CA LYS A 54 10.67 27.59 71.37
C LYS A 54 11.91 28.20 72.00
N ASN A 55 12.43 29.37 71.54
CA ASN A 55 13.61 29.97 72.16
C ASN A 55 13.58 31.50 72.25
N SER A 56 12.73 32.14 73.07
CA SER A 56 13.01 33.50 73.53
C SER A 56 12.29 33.82 74.88
N LYS A 57 13.10 34.24 75.84
CA LYS A 57 12.63 34.87 77.12
C LYS A 57 11.72 36.10 76.80
N PRO A 58 10.80 36.44 77.67
CA PRO A 58 9.74 37.43 77.43
C PRO A 58 10.32 38.84 77.24
N LYS A 59 10.29 39.38 75.99
CA LYS A 59 10.56 40.80 75.71
C LYS A 59 9.25 41.53 75.52
N ASN A 60 9.13 42.66 76.17
CA ASN A 60 8.07 43.67 76.28
C ASN A 60 6.97 43.56 75.17
N LYS A 61 5.70 43.46 75.64
CA LYS A 61 4.45 43.41 74.82
C LYS A 61 4.32 44.54 73.78
N LYS A 62 4.91 45.69 73.92
CA LYS A 62 4.87 46.87 73.03
C LYS A 62 5.72 46.68 71.80
N THR A 63 6.83 45.93 71.80
CA THR A 63 7.70 45.70 70.66
C THR A 63 7.10 44.62 69.72
N THR A 64 6.38 43.65 70.23
CA THR A 64 5.71 42.60 69.46
C THR A 64 4.52 43.14 68.67
N GLN A 65 3.77 44.10 69.16
CA GLN A 65 2.66 44.72 68.44
C GLN A 65 3.12 45.63 67.30
N LYS A 66 4.27 46.32 67.46
CA LYS A 66 4.87 47.17 66.39
C LYS A 66 5.47 46.31 65.25
N GLN A 67 5.99 45.12 65.58
CA GLN A 67 6.48 44.18 64.51
C GLN A 67 5.30 43.50 63.77
N LYS A 68 4.23 43.11 64.43
CA LYS A 68 3.01 42.58 63.76
C LYS A 68 2.38 43.61 62.85
N LYS A 69 2.28 44.90 63.30
CA LYS A 69 1.80 45.98 62.40
C LYS A 69 2.67 46.19 61.20
N LYS A 70 4.00 46.12 61.25
CA LYS A 70 4.92 46.27 60.16
C LYS A 70 4.81 45.09 59.18
N VAL A 71 4.64 43.84 59.62
CA VAL A 71 4.43 42.65 58.75
C VAL A 71 3.09 42.77 58.04
N ILE A 72 1.99 43.13 58.71
CA ILE A 72 0.68 43.37 58.10
C ILE A 72 0.78 44.50 57.06
N GLN A 73 1.51 45.61 57.32
CA GLN A 73 1.71 46.68 56.33
C GLN A 73 2.50 46.22 55.13
N ILE A 74 3.53 45.36 55.24
CA ILE A 74 4.28 44.81 54.14
C ILE A 74 3.39 43.86 53.29
N ILE A 75 2.59 43.00 53.92
CA ILE A 75 1.64 42.13 53.24
C ILE A 75 0.61 42.97 52.46
N LEU A 76 0.10 44.04 53.08
CA LEU A 76 -0.85 44.93 52.45
C LEU A 76 -0.25 45.68 51.25
N ILE A 77 1.01 46.13 51.33
CA ILE A 77 1.73 46.78 50.24
C ILE A 77 1.99 45.79 49.07
N VAL A 78 2.42 44.57 49.38
CA VAL A 78 2.61 43.53 48.35
C VAL A 78 1.29 43.17 47.68
N PHE A 79 0.20 43.07 48.41
CA PHE A 79 -1.15 42.84 47.90
C PHE A 79 -1.63 44.00 47.00
N ILE A 80 -1.42 45.26 47.41
CA ILE A 80 -1.75 46.44 46.60
C ILE A 80 -0.89 46.52 45.32
N ILE A 81 0.40 46.20 45.40
CA ILE A 81 1.27 46.12 44.23
C ILE A 81 0.80 45.00 43.30
N GLY A 82 0.44 43.82 43.83
CA GLY A 82 -0.11 42.72 43.04
C GLY A 82 -1.41 43.11 42.34
N ILE A 83 -2.35 43.73 43.03
CA ILE A 83 -3.61 44.25 42.44
C ILE A 83 -3.30 45.29 41.35
N SER A 84 -2.37 46.25 41.61
CA SER A 84 -2.01 47.28 40.64
C SER A 84 -1.39 46.71 39.37
N LEU A 85 -0.52 45.70 39.50
CA LEU A 85 0.04 44.97 38.36
C LEU A 85 -1.04 44.22 37.58
N CYS A 86 -2.01 43.59 38.24
CA CYS A 86 -3.16 42.94 37.60
C CYS A 86 -4.03 43.94 36.84
N ILE A 87 -4.26 45.13 37.41
CA ILE A 87 -5.03 46.22 36.74
C ILE A 87 -4.30 46.72 35.52
N ILE A 88 -3.00 47.02 35.65
CA ILE A 88 -2.17 47.47 34.51
C ILE A 88 -2.12 46.39 33.41
N GLY A 89 -1.92 45.11 33.76
CA GLY A 89 -1.95 43.99 32.84
C GLY A 89 -3.31 43.83 32.15
N GLY A 90 -4.40 44.00 32.90
CA GLY A 90 -5.77 43.95 32.36
C GLY A 90 -6.04 45.11 31.38
N ILE A 91 -5.60 46.33 31.69
CA ILE A 91 -5.74 47.49 30.78
C ILE A 91 -4.89 47.26 29.49
N ALA A 92 -3.67 46.79 29.62
CA ALA A 92 -2.83 46.44 28.45
C ALA A 92 -3.47 45.38 27.59
N PHE A 93 -4.03 44.32 28.19
CA PHE A 93 -4.74 43.26 27.48
C PHE A 93 -6.01 43.76 26.79
N CYS A 94 -6.86 44.56 27.48
CA CYS A 94 -8.01 45.19 26.84
C CYS A 94 -7.63 46.12 25.68
N SER A 95 -6.55 46.91 25.83
CA SER A 95 -6.03 47.76 24.74
C SER A 95 -5.57 46.92 23.55
N TYR A 96 -4.91 45.81 23.81
CA TYR A 96 -4.51 44.85 22.76
C TYR A 96 -5.76 44.30 22.03
N ILE A 97 -6.77 43.83 22.74
CA ILE A 97 -8.00 43.33 22.13
C ILE A 97 -8.66 44.40 21.25
N VAL A 98 -8.82 45.62 21.75
CA VAL A 98 -9.48 46.72 21.01
C VAL A 98 -8.70 47.09 19.75
N SER A 99 -7.36 47.10 19.83
CA SER A 99 -6.50 47.50 18.69
C SER A 99 -6.38 46.41 17.62
N HIS A 100 -6.60 45.13 17.96
CA HIS A 100 -6.51 43.98 17.06
C HIS A 100 -7.86 43.36 16.71
N ALA A 101 -8.97 43.92 17.25
CA ALA A 101 -10.31 43.45 16.87
C ALA A 101 -10.58 43.73 15.36
N PRO A 102 -11.22 42.78 14.66
CA PRO A 102 -11.63 42.98 13.27
C PRO A 102 -12.50 44.24 13.11
N LYS A 103 -12.37 44.94 11.96
CA LYS A 103 -13.23 46.09 11.67
C LYS A 103 -14.69 45.62 11.51
N PHE A 104 -15.57 46.19 12.29
CA PHE A 104 -17.00 45.87 12.20
C PHE A 104 -17.58 46.40 10.89
N ASN A 105 -18.03 45.51 10.00
CA ASN A 105 -18.73 45.79 8.77
C ASN A 105 -20.17 45.24 8.84
N PRO A 106 -21.20 46.07 8.99
CA PRO A 106 -22.58 45.60 9.08
C PRO A 106 -23.04 44.76 7.87
N ASN A 107 -22.44 45.01 6.68
CA ASN A 107 -22.83 44.28 5.48
C ASN A 107 -22.44 42.79 5.54
N GLN A 108 -21.47 42.42 6.37
CA GLN A 108 -21.11 41.00 6.59
C GLN A 108 -22.16 40.22 7.40
N LEU A 109 -23.07 40.95 8.08
CA LEU A 109 -24.22 40.31 8.74
C LEU A 109 -25.33 39.97 7.73
N TYR A 110 -25.32 40.58 6.54
CA TYR A 110 -26.22 40.34 5.42
C TYR A 110 -25.42 39.91 4.21
N ALA A 111 -25.24 38.63 3.95
CA ALA A 111 -24.60 38.16 2.72
C ALA A 111 -25.39 38.68 1.48
N LYS A 112 -24.73 39.51 0.63
CA LYS A 112 -25.38 40.18 -0.46
C LYS A 112 -25.29 39.46 -1.79
N ASP A 113 -24.18 38.74 -2.08
CA ASP A 113 -23.91 38.11 -3.36
C ASP A 113 -23.62 36.62 -3.20
N SER A 114 -23.89 35.86 -4.26
CA SER A 114 -23.50 34.45 -4.33
C SER A 114 -22.06 34.27 -4.79
N SER A 115 -21.38 33.29 -4.25
CA SER A 115 -20.16 32.78 -4.88
C SER A 115 -20.54 32.02 -6.15
N ILE A 116 -19.69 32.15 -7.18
CA ILE A 116 -19.86 31.44 -8.46
C ILE A 116 -18.69 30.47 -8.61
N LEU A 117 -19.00 29.21 -8.84
CA LEU A 117 -18.03 28.18 -9.15
C LEU A 117 -18.06 27.91 -10.65
N TYR A 118 -16.88 27.84 -11.25
CA TYR A 118 -16.68 27.54 -12.66
C TYR A 118 -15.99 26.20 -12.84
N ASP A 119 -16.39 25.41 -13.84
CA ASP A 119 -15.68 24.20 -14.25
C ASP A 119 -14.33 24.52 -14.95
N VAL A 120 -13.57 23.52 -15.34
CA VAL A 120 -12.30 23.68 -16.04
C VAL A 120 -12.42 24.41 -17.38
N ASN A 121 -13.61 24.43 -18.00
CA ASN A 121 -13.91 25.10 -19.25
C ASN A 121 -14.43 26.55 -19.05
N GLY A 122 -14.58 26.99 -17.80
CA GLY A 122 -15.11 28.31 -17.46
C GLY A 122 -16.65 28.40 -17.48
N ASN A 123 -17.37 27.30 -17.54
CA ASN A 123 -18.82 27.28 -17.42
C ASN A 123 -19.24 27.33 -15.95
N ILE A 124 -20.37 27.99 -15.67
CA ILE A 124 -20.92 28.06 -14.32
C ILE A 124 -21.44 26.66 -13.90
N MET A 125 -20.83 26.08 -12.87
CA MET A 125 -21.27 24.82 -12.31
C MET A 125 -22.20 25.00 -11.08
N ALA A 126 -22.00 26.07 -10.32
CA ALA A 126 -22.81 26.35 -9.14
C ALA A 126 -22.80 27.83 -8.75
N LYS A 127 -23.85 28.23 -8.03
CA LYS A 127 -23.90 29.48 -7.27
C LYS A 127 -24.18 29.16 -5.81
N LEU A 128 -23.31 29.56 -4.89
CA LEU A 128 -23.44 29.31 -3.47
C LEU A 128 -23.93 30.55 -2.74
N GLY A 129 -24.81 30.37 -1.79
CA GLY A 129 -25.27 31.43 -0.88
C GLY A 129 -26.48 32.27 -1.36
N ALA A 130 -26.88 32.23 -2.65
CA ALA A 130 -27.94 33.09 -3.15
C ALA A 130 -29.35 32.43 -3.24
N GLU A 131 -29.43 31.14 -3.51
CA GLU A 131 -30.67 30.51 -3.95
C GLU A 131 -31.50 29.81 -2.84
N LYS A 132 -30.95 29.68 -1.64
CA LYS A 132 -31.61 28.94 -0.53
C LYS A 132 -31.70 29.72 0.77
N ARG A 133 -31.80 31.03 0.72
CA ARG A 133 -32.04 31.88 1.89
C ARG A 133 -33.43 32.53 1.80
N THR A 134 -34.39 31.87 2.38
CA THR A 134 -35.67 32.54 2.66
C THR A 134 -35.53 33.22 4.02
N LYS A 135 -35.44 34.55 4.03
CA LYS A 135 -35.38 35.32 5.27
C LYS A 135 -36.73 35.30 5.95
N ILE A 136 -36.72 35.19 7.28
CA ILE A 136 -37.87 35.36 8.14
C ILE A 136 -37.57 36.50 9.10
N SER A 137 -38.51 37.41 9.22
CA SER A 137 -38.43 38.53 10.17
C SER A 137 -38.71 38.04 11.59
N PHE A 138 -38.20 38.78 12.60
CA PHE A 138 -38.42 38.40 13.98
C PHE A 138 -39.90 38.29 14.33
N ASP A 139 -40.76 39.19 13.79
CA ASP A 139 -42.20 39.22 14.09
C ASP A 139 -42.98 38.06 13.40
N GLU A 140 -42.36 37.32 12.49
CA GLU A 140 -42.89 36.08 11.87
C GLU A 140 -42.40 34.81 12.58
N LEU A 141 -41.44 34.91 13.51
CA LEU A 141 -40.98 33.76 14.26
C LEU A 141 -42.03 33.28 15.28
N PRO A 142 -42.37 31.98 15.32
CA PRO A 142 -43.27 31.49 16.34
C PRO A 142 -42.57 31.56 17.71
N GLU A 143 -43.31 31.95 18.74
CA GLU A 143 -42.81 32.09 20.12
C GLU A 143 -42.07 30.81 20.58
N VAL A 144 -42.62 29.63 20.26
CA VAL A 144 -42.03 28.33 20.62
C VAL A 144 -40.62 28.09 20.02
N LEU A 145 -40.30 28.68 18.85
CA LEU A 145 -38.95 28.59 18.28
C LEU A 145 -37.99 29.57 18.95
N VAL A 146 -38.46 30.79 19.23
CA VAL A 146 -37.69 31.79 19.98
C VAL A 146 -37.33 31.25 21.36
N ASP A 147 -38.27 30.69 22.09
CA ASP A 147 -38.10 30.09 23.39
C ASP A 147 -37.13 28.88 23.36
N ALA A 148 -37.26 28.01 22.33
CA ALA A 148 -36.36 26.88 22.18
C ALA A 148 -34.89 27.30 21.96
N ILE A 149 -34.67 28.33 21.11
CA ILE A 149 -33.34 28.88 20.88
C ILE A 149 -32.78 29.53 22.15
N ILE A 150 -33.56 30.40 22.79
CA ILE A 150 -33.14 31.13 23.99
C ILE A 150 -32.88 30.17 25.16
N ALA A 151 -33.79 29.24 25.44
CA ALA A 151 -33.61 28.23 26.50
C ALA A 151 -32.33 27.41 26.30
N THR A 152 -31.93 27.15 25.05
CA THR A 152 -30.79 26.29 24.72
C THR A 152 -29.48 27.04 24.68
N GLU A 153 -29.46 28.18 24.04
CA GLU A 153 -28.24 28.91 23.69
C GLU A 153 -27.94 30.03 24.69
N ASP A 154 -28.96 30.80 25.08
CA ASP A 154 -28.78 32.02 25.89
C ASP A 154 -30.01 32.38 26.69
N SER A 155 -30.26 31.71 27.82
CA SER A 155 -31.48 31.84 28.62
C SER A 155 -31.75 33.26 29.14
N ASN A 156 -30.75 34.13 29.21
CA ASN A 156 -30.85 35.52 29.68
C ASN A 156 -30.67 36.51 28.54
N PHE A 157 -30.87 36.09 27.29
CA PHE A 157 -30.59 36.90 26.09
C PHE A 157 -31.16 38.30 26.12
N PHE A 158 -32.42 38.44 26.55
CA PHE A 158 -33.12 39.73 26.63
C PHE A 158 -32.72 40.59 27.84
N GLU A 159 -31.95 40.04 28.79
CA GLU A 159 -31.59 40.71 30.07
C GLU A 159 -30.20 41.34 30.04
N HIS A 160 -29.28 40.83 29.25
CA HIS A 160 -27.89 41.31 29.17
C HIS A 160 -27.60 42.09 27.88
N ASN A 161 -26.53 42.88 27.86
CA ASN A 161 -26.08 43.68 26.69
C ASN A 161 -24.89 42.98 25.97
N GLY A 162 -25.14 41.85 25.38
CA GLY A 162 -24.15 41.09 24.58
C GLY A 162 -23.22 40.17 25.40
N PHE A 163 -23.17 40.29 26.73
CA PHE A 163 -22.35 39.45 27.58
C PHE A 163 -23.03 39.17 28.94
N ASP A 164 -23.23 37.91 29.28
CA ASP A 164 -23.76 37.45 30.57
C ASP A 164 -22.60 37.15 31.52
N LEU A 165 -22.23 38.17 32.34
CA LEU A 165 -21.13 38.04 33.30
C LEU A 165 -21.39 36.98 34.37
N PRO A 166 -22.58 36.88 35.04
CA PRO A 166 -22.88 35.83 36.00
C PRO A 166 -22.72 34.41 35.41
N ARG A 167 -23.26 34.15 34.21
CA ARG A 167 -23.17 32.87 33.49
C ARG A 167 -21.70 32.54 33.14
N PHE A 168 -20.97 33.55 32.67
CA PHE A 168 -19.54 33.39 32.34
C PHE A 168 -18.69 33.02 33.54
N LEU A 169 -18.89 33.72 34.70
CA LEU A 169 -18.16 33.44 35.94
C LEU A 169 -18.49 32.03 36.45
N LYS A 170 -19.78 31.63 36.42
CA LYS A 170 -20.21 30.29 36.83
C LYS A 170 -19.58 29.20 35.94
N ALA A 171 -19.63 29.35 34.61
CA ALA A 171 -19.05 28.40 33.69
C ALA A 171 -17.54 28.28 33.84
N SER A 172 -16.84 29.43 34.02
CA SER A 172 -15.39 29.47 34.25
C SER A 172 -14.99 28.78 35.56
N ALA A 173 -15.75 29.02 36.62
CA ALA A 173 -15.54 28.36 37.94
C ALA A 173 -15.75 26.83 37.82
N THR A 174 -16.82 26.41 37.15
CA THR A 174 -17.13 24.98 36.92
C THR A 174 -16.03 24.29 36.09
N GLN A 175 -15.53 24.94 35.05
CA GLN A 175 -14.46 24.42 34.20
C GLN A 175 -13.14 24.26 34.96
N VAL A 176 -12.81 25.21 35.82
CA VAL A 176 -11.65 25.13 36.72
C VAL A 176 -11.78 23.98 37.73
N LEU A 177 -12.95 23.84 38.35
CA LEU A 177 -13.20 22.82 39.38
C LEU A 177 -13.31 21.41 38.81
N SER A 178 -13.79 21.25 37.58
CA SER A 178 -13.94 19.95 36.89
C SER A 178 -12.67 19.49 36.14
N GLY A 179 -11.59 20.23 36.22
CA GLY A 179 -10.35 19.87 35.48
C GLY A 179 -10.47 19.98 33.95
N GLY A 180 -11.42 20.76 33.45
CA GLY A 180 -11.60 20.96 32.00
C GLY A 180 -12.63 20.03 31.32
N THR A 181 -13.24 19.09 32.07
CA THR A 181 -14.10 18.04 31.49
C THR A 181 -15.61 18.38 31.48
N SER A 182 -16.06 19.42 32.15
CA SER A 182 -17.46 19.84 32.11
C SER A 182 -17.57 21.36 32.24
N GLY A 183 -17.80 22.05 31.13
CA GLY A 183 -18.10 23.48 31.11
C GLY A 183 -19.36 23.70 30.27
N GLY A 184 -20.48 24.12 30.87
CA GLY A 184 -21.62 24.63 30.11
C GLY A 184 -21.20 25.83 29.26
N GLY A 185 -21.79 26.01 28.06
CA GLY A 185 -21.49 27.14 27.17
C GLY A 185 -21.71 28.49 27.88
N ALA A 186 -20.68 29.32 27.87
CA ALA A 186 -20.72 30.69 28.45
C ALA A 186 -20.84 31.77 27.36
N SER A 187 -21.01 31.39 26.07
CA SER A 187 -21.18 32.32 24.97
C SER A 187 -22.64 32.76 24.86
N THR A 188 -22.85 34.04 24.65
CA THR A 188 -24.17 34.61 24.35
C THR A 188 -24.48 34.46 22.85
N LEU A 189 -25.75 34.60 22.43
CA LEU A 189 -26.15 34.63 21.03
C LEU A 189 -25.38 35.69 20.24
N THR A 190 -25.24 36.90 20.79
CA THR A 190 -24.49 37.99 20.16
C THR A 190 -23.01 37.63 19.99
N MET A 191 -22.40 36.99 20.98
CA MET A 191 -21.01 36.50 20.84
C MET A 191 -20.88 35.40 19.78
N GLN A 192 -21.90 34.53 19.64
CA GLN A 192 -21.89 33.50 18.59
C GLN A 192 -21.98 34.10 17.20
N ILE A 193 -22.81 35.14 16.99
CA ILE A 193 -22.87 35.89 15.72
C ILE A 193 -21.50 36.50 15.41
N VAL A 194 -20.89 37.20 16.39
CA VAL A 194 -19.53 37.76 16.23
C VAL A 194 -18.54 36.69 15.86
N LYS A 195 -18.54 35.60 16.63
CA LYS A 195 -17.63 34.47 16.39
C LYS A 195 -17.76 33.97 14.92
N ASN A 196 -18.95 33.73 14.46
CA ASN A 196 -19.16 33.09 13.16
C ASN A 196 -19.01 34.06 11.98
N THR A 197 -19.10 35.36 12.22
CA THR A 197 -18.99 36.39 11.14
C THR A 197 -17.58 37.01 11.10
N TYR A 198 -16.94 37.25 12.25
CA TYR A 198 -15.71 38.04 12.32
C TYR A 198 -14.50 37.32 12.91
N THR A 199 -14.72 36.38 13.83
CA THR A 199 -13.61 35.74 14.56
C THR A 199 -13.63 34.23 14.44
N SER A 200 -14.19 33.71 13.39
CA SER A 200 -14.62 32.32 13.11
C SER A 200 -13.62 31.18 13.33
N THR A 201 -12.64 31.30 14.27
CA THR A 201 -11.60 30.28 14.52
C THR A 201 -11.92 29.36 15.66
N GLU A 202 -11.61 28.06 15.48
CA GLU A 202 -11.26 27.19 16.60
C GLU A 202 -9.82 27.50 17.04
N SER A 203 -9.67 28.26 18.12
CA SER A 203 -8.36 28.54 18.71
C SER A 203 -8.31 28.01 20.14
N HIS A 204 -7.17 27.42 20.50
CA HIS A 204 -6.91 26.81 21.80
C HIS A 204 -5.85 27.63 22.56
N GLY A 205 -5.77 27.45 23.84
CA GLY A 205 -4.77 28.12 24.67
C GLY A 205 -4.96 29.64 24.74
N ILE A 206 -3.89 30.41 24.55
CA ILE A 206 -3.89 31.89 24.67
C ILE A 206 -4.70 32.53 23.55
N ASP A 207 -4.58 32.04 22.32
CA ASP A 207 -5.34 32.57 21.17
C ASP A 207 -6.84 32.38 21.37
N GLY A 208 -7.27 31.27 21.96
CA GLY A 208 -8.67 31.02 22.32
C GLY A 208 -9.18 32.02 23.39
N ILE A 209 -8.31 32.47 24.31
CA ILE A 209 -8.64 33.50 25.27
C ILE A 209 -8.77 34.87 24.59
N ILE A 210 -7.81 35.23 23.74
CA ILE A 210 -7.82 36.48 22.96
C ILE A 210 -9.09 36.57 22.13
N ARG A 211 -9.39 35.53 21.35
CA ARG A 211 -10.61 35.48 20.54
C ARG A 211 -11.87 35.64 21.40
N LYS A 212 -11.96 34.91 22.52
CA LYS A 212 -13.14 35.00 23.41
C LYS A 212 -13.37 36.43 23.95
N PHE A 213 -12.31 37.13 24.28
CA PHE A 213 -12.41 38.53 24.72
C PHE A 213 -12.69 39.50 23.57
N THR A 214 -12.20 39.20 22.35
CA THR A 214 -12.57 39.95 21.14
C THR A 214 -14.06 39.75 20.85
N ASP A 215 -14.61 38.52 20.94
CA ASP A 215 -16.03 38.27 20.79
C ASP A 215 -16.85 39.10 21.79
N ILE A 216 -16.45 39.15 23.07
CA ILE A 216 -17.11 39.95 24.12
C ILE A 216 -17.05 41.45 23.78
N TYR A 217 -15.90 41.95 23.38
CA TYR A 217 -15.73 43.34 22.98
C TYR A 217 -16.63 43.74 21.81
N MET A 218 -16.63 42.96 20.74
CA MET A 218 -17.43 43.22 19.55
C MET A 218 -18.92 43.06 19.85
N ALA A 219 -19.32 42.06 20.61
CA ALA A 219 -20.71 41.86 20.98
C ALA A 219 -21.25 43.08 21.74
N ILE A 220 -20.56 43.53 22.79
CA ILE A 220 -21.02 44.65 23.64
C ILE A 220 -20.93 45.99 22.92
N PHE A 221 -19.77 46.30 22.29
CA PHE A 221 -19.45 47.65 21.84
C PHE A 221 -19.72 47.87 20.36
N GLN A 222 -19.92 46.86 19.56
CA GLN A 222 -20.18 46.98 18.13
C GLN A 222 -21.58 46.52 17.74
N VAL A 223 -22.00 45.31 18.13
CA VAL A 223 -23.30 44.73 17.71
C VAL A 223 -24.44 45.29 18.55
N GLU A 224 -24.45 45.11 19.87
CA GLU A 224 -25.53 45.50 20.77
C GLU A 224 -25.73 47.03 20.87
N LYS A 225 -24.73 47.83 20.47
CA LYS A 225 -24.91 49.29 20.37
C LYS A 225 -25.66 49.72 19.12
N LYS A 226 -25.68 48.89 18.07
CA LYS A 226 -26.25 49.27 16.75
C LYS A 226 -27.59 48.59 16.51
N TYR A 227 -27.83 47.43 17.07
CA TYR A 227 -28.97 46.58 16.78
C TYR A 227 -29.73 46.23 18.08
N SER A 228 -31.06 46.19 17.96
CA SER A 228 -31.92 45.68 19.01
C SER A 228 -31.81 44.18 19.19
N LYS A 229 -32.26 43.65 20.30
CA LYS A 229 -32.29 42.20 20.59
C LYS A 229 -33.07 41.42 19.51
N LYS A 230 -34.18 42.00 19.02
CA LYS A 230 -35.00 41.42 17.93
C LYS A 230 -34.17 41.29 16.66
N GLU A 231 -33.46 42.34 16.24
CA GLU A 231 -32.64 42.34 15.06
C GLU A 231 -31.44 41.36 15.19
N ILE A 232 -30.84 41.30 16.38
CA ILE A 232 -29.77 40.35 16.67
C ILE A 232 -30.26 38.91 16.55
N LEU A 233 -31.44 38.59 17.08
CA LEU A 233 -32.01 37.26 16.95
C LEU A 233 -32.39 36.96 15.49
N GLU A 234 -32.89 37.94 14.74
CA GLU A 234 -33.18 37.84 13.32
C GLU A 234 -31.93 37.50 12.51
N PHE A 235 -30.78 38.15 12.79
CA PHE A 235 -29.52 37.78 12.20
C PHE A 235 -29.13 36.34 12.54
N TYR A 236 -29.26 35.93 13.79
CA TYR A 236 -28.92 34.60 14.27
C TYR A 236 -29.72 33.54 13.52
N VAL A 237 -31.03 33.65 13.45
CA VAL A 237 -31.89 32.63 12.85
C VAL A 237 -31.80 32.57 11.30
N ASN A 238 -31.29 33.61 10.64
CA ASN A 238 -31.21 33.67 9.18
C ASN A 238 -29.80 33.34 8.62
N THR A 239 -28.74 33.24 9.45
CA THR A 239 -27.38 33.15 8.93
C THR A 239 -26.75 31.78 9.07
N TYR A 240 -27.19 30.95 9.99
CA TYR A 240 -26.54 29.67 10.29
C TYR A 240 -26.94 28.56 9.31
N ASN A 241 -25.95 27.73 8.94
CA ASN A 241 -26.21 26.45 8.31
C ASN A 241 -26.79 25.48 9.34
N LEU A 242 -27.94 24.91 9.07
CA LEU A 242 -28.66 23.99 9.95
C LEU A 242 -28.69 22.56 9.41
N GLY A 243 -27.76 22.21 8.51
CA GLY A 243 -27.62 20.89 7.88
C GLY A 243 -28.40 20.79 6.57
N SER A 244 -28.10 19.77 5.77
CA SER A 244 -28.73 19.51 4.48
C SER A 244 -28.77 20.72 3.52
N GLY A 245 -27.77 21.63 3.63
CA GLY A 245 -27.73 22.87 2.84
C GLY A 245 -28.75 23.94 3.22
N ALA A 246 -29.46 23.78 4.33
CA ALA A 246 -30.44 24.75 4.80
C ALA A 246 -29.78 25.88 5.61
N TYR A 247 -29.79 27.09 5.06
CA TYR A 247 -29.32 28.29 5.75
C TYR A 247 -30.50 29.07 6.33
N GLY A 248 -30.51 29.25 7.63
CA GLY A 248 -31.60 29.88 8.39
C GLY A 248 -32.75 28.93 8.69
N VAL A 249 -33.54 29.34 9.70
CA VAL A 249 -34.61 28.50 10.25
C VAL A 249 -35.77 28.29 9.27
N GLU A 250 -36.10 29.29 8.42
CA GLU A 250 -37.15 29.14 7.42
C GLU A 250 -36.77 28.05 6.39
N GLN A 251 -35.55 28.10 5.86
CA GLN A 251 -35.08 27.08 4.92
C GLN A 251 -34.95 25.70 5.57
N ALA A 252 -34.50 25.65 6.84
CA ALA A 252 -34.42 24.41 7.59
C ALA A 252 -35.82 23.80 7.84
N SER A 253 -36.81 24.62 8.18
CA SER A 253 -38.24 24.21 8.32
C SER A 253 -38.79 23.63 7.02
N GLN A 254 -38.57 24.33 5.90
CA GLN A 254 -38.99 23.85 4.59
C GLN A 254 -38.29 22.54 4.21
N THR A 255 -36.97 22.43 4.50
CA THR A 255 -36.19 21.24 4.18
C THR A 255 -36.63 20.03 4.98
N TYR A 256 -36.75 20.18 6.29
CA TYR A 256 -37.01 19.02 7.16
C TYR A 256 -38.48 18.69 7.33
N PHE A 257 -39.35 19.70 7.32
CA PHE A 257 -40.79 19.52 7.60
C PHE A 257 -41.71 19.90 6.46
N GLY A 258 -41.21 20.53 5.37
CA GLY A 258 -42.02 20.94 4.21
C GLY A 258 -42.98 22.08 4.49
N LYS A 259 -42.73 22.88 5.53
CA LYS A 259 -43.60 24.00 5.92
C LYS A 259 -42.79 25.22 6.39
N SER A 260 -43.45 26.38 6.46
CA SER A 260 -42.81 27.61 6.96
C SER A 260 -42.44 27.49 8.44
N ALA A 261 -41.34 28.15 8.84
CA ALA A 261 -40.91 28.19 10.23
C ALA A 261 -41.99 28.79 11.18
N LYS A 262 -42.83 29.69 10.69
CA LYS A 262 -43.96 30.25 11.46
C LYS A 262 -44.99 29.21 11.92
N ASP A 263 -45.04 28.05 11.25
CA ASP A 263 -46.00 26.98 11.51
C ASP A 263 -45.38 25.82 12.32
N LEU A 264 -44.20 26.01 12.88
CA LEU A 264 -43.51 24.98 13.67
C LEU A 264 -44.25 24.71 14.99
N ASN A 265 -44.43 23.41 15.27
CA ASN A 265 -44.87 22.98 16.61
C ASN A 265 -43.66 22.85 17.57
N LEU A 266 -43.91 22.58 18.83
CA LEU A 266 -42.93 22.49 19.88
C LEU A 266 -41.82 21.46 19.60
N ALA A 267 -42.17 20.26 19.11
CA ALA A 267 -41.18 19.22 18.84
C ALA A 267 -40.25 19.57 17.66
N GLU A 268 -40.81 20.18 16.63
CA GLU A 268 -40.06 20.65 15.44
C GLU A 268 -39.20 21.87 15.76
N ALA A 269 -39.74 22.86 16.50
CA ALA A 269 -38.97 24.02 16.98
C ALA A 269 -37.78 23.60 17.85
N ALA A 270 -37.99 22.65 18.75
CA ALA A 270 -36.92 22.10 19.58
C ALA A 270 -35.86 21.33 18.72
N LEU A 271 -36.26 20.65 17.65
CA LEU A 271 -35.32 20.01 16.73
C LEU A 271 -34.47 21.05 16.00
N ILE A 272 -35.08 22.08 15.39
CA ILE A 272 -34.38 23.18 14.72
C ILE A 272 -33.41 23.88 15.68
N ALA A 273 -33.86 24.24 16.90
CA ALA A 273 -33.00 24.84 17.90
C ALA A 273 -31.79 23.95 18.29
N GLY A 274 -32.00 22.64 18.25
CA GLY A 274 -30.93 21.67 18.52
C GLY A 274 -29.81 21.66 17.46
N LEU A 275 -30.12 21.98 16.21
CA LEU A 275 -29.18 21.95 15.09
C LEU A 275 -28.10 23.02 15.15
N PHE A 276 -28.35 24.15 15.83
CA PHE A 276 -27.36 25.24 15.95
C PHE A 276 -26.03 24.81 16.58
N GLN A 277 -26.02 23.77 17.43
CA GLN A 277 -24.79 23.31 18.08
C GLN A 277 -23.84 22.55 17.15
N ALA A 278 -24.36 21.60 16.35
CA ALA A 278 -23.59 20.76 15.46
C ALA A 278 -24.48 20.20 14.34
N PRO A 279 -24.77 20.98 13.31
CA PRO A 279 -25.80 20.66 12.30
C PRO A 279 -25.51 19.39 11.52
N SER A 280 -24.25 19.05 11.28
CA SER A 280 -23.88 17.80 10.60
C SER A 280 -24.03 16.57 11.51
N ALA A 281 -23.68 16.70 12.80
CA ALA A 281 -23.80 15.60 13.75
C ALA A 281 -25.25 15.27 14.11
N TYR A 282 -26.10 16.31 14.19
CA TYR A 282 -27.52 16.20 14.54
C TYR A 282 -28.46 16.27 13.34
N ASN A 283 -27.94 16.07 12.12
CA ASN A 283 -28.75 16.09 10.92
C ASN A 283 -29.84 14.99 10.99
N PRO A 284 -31.13 15.33 10.95
CA PRO A 284 -32.22 14.37 11.19
C PRO A 284 -32.36 13.34 10.06
N TYR A 285 -31.88 13.62 8.84
CA TYR A 285 -31.89 12.65 7.74
C TYR A 285 -30.75 11.63 7.85
N THR A 286 -29.59 12.02 8.34
CA THR A 286 -28.41 11.13 8.40
C THR A 286 -28.20 10.50 9.76
N ASN A 287 -28.63 11.17 10.84
CA ASN A 287 -28.41 10.76 12.22
C ASN A 287 -29.67 10.97 13.09
N PRO A 288 -30.82 10.34 12.77
CA PRO A 288 -32.11 10.58 13.43
C PRO A 288 -32.04 10.36 14.94
N ASP A 289 -31.34 9.33 15.41
CA ASP A 289 -31.19 9.01 16.85
C ASP A 289 -30.45 10.12 17.62
N LEU A 290 -29.37 10.66 17.06
CA LEU A 290 -28.63 11.77 17.66
C LEU A 290 -29.45 13.07 17.61
N ALA A 291 -30.17 13.31 16.53
CA ALA A 291 -31.09 14.42 16.39
C ALA A 291 -32.19 14.35 17.44
N GLU A 292 -32.76 13.17 17.68
CA GLU A 292 -33.78 12.95 18.70
C GLU A 292 -33.23 13.19 20.13
N GLN A 293 -32.04 12.68 20.44
CA GLN A 293 -31.40 12.93 21.73
C GLN A 293 -31.14 14.43 21.94
N ARG A 294 -30.68 15.14 20.92
CA ARG A 294 -30.42 16.57 20.99
C ARG A 294 -31.71 17.35 21.13
N ARG A 295 -32.77 17.07 20.39
CA ARG A 295 -34.11 17.65 20.55
C ARG A 295 -34.63 17.45 21.97
N ASN A 296 -34.52 16.24 22.52
CA ASN A 296 -34.93 15.94 23.88
C ASN A 296 -34.15 16.76 24.93
N THR A 297 -32.90 17.07 24.65
CA THR A 297 -32.09 17.99 25.48
C THR A 297 -32.64 19.43 25.43
N VAL A 298 -33.00 19.91 24.23
CA VAL A 298 -33.64 21.22 24.06
C VAL A 298 -34.97 21.30 24.82
N LEU A 299 -35.85 20.33 24.66
CA LEU A 299 -37.13 20.25 25.36
C LEU A 299 -36.92 20.25 26.91
N TYR A 300 -35.90 19.52 27.38
CA TYR A 300 -35.55 19.54 28.81
C TYR A 300 -35.10 20.92 29.26
N LEU A 301 -34.33 21.66 28.48
CA LEU A 301 -33.89 23.02 28.80
C LEU A 301 -35.05 24.00 28.78
N MET A 302 -35.95 23.90 27.80
CA MET A 302 -37.19 24.72 27.76
C MET A 302 -38.04 24.51 29.03
N LYS A 303 -38.25 23.27 29.43
CA LYS A 303 -38.95 22.96 30.67
C LYS A 303 -38.20 23.51 31.91
N ARG A 304 -36.89 23.33 31.96
CA ARG A 304 -36.05 23.81 33.08
C ARG A 304 -36.08 25.32 33.27
N HIS A 305 -36.30 26.05 32.21
CA HIS A 305 -36.38 27.51 32.17
C HIS A 305 -37.83 28.02 32.14
N ASP A 306 -38.82 27.16 32.46
CA ASP A 306 -40.23 27.44 32.58
C ASP A 306 -40.91 27.98 31.30
N TYR A 307 -40.34 27.68 30.11
CA TYR A 307 -40.95 27.97 28.82
C TYR A 307 -42.04 26.97 28.44
N ILE A 308 -41.98 25.75 28.93
CA ILE A 308 -42.99 24.70 28.70
C ILE A 308 -43.32 23.95 30.01
N THR A 309 -44.55 23.45 30.06
CA THR A 309 -45.01 22.59 31.17
C THR A 309 -44.49 21.16 31.07
N ASP A 310 -44.64 20.41 32.18
CA ASP A 310 -44.34 18.96 32.21
C ASP A 310 -45.11 18.15 31.19
N GLU A 311 -46.36 18.55 30.96
CA GLU A 311 -47.26 17.88 30.01
C GLU A 311 -46.79 18.10 28.56
N GLU A 312 -46.54 19.34 28.18
CA GLU A 312 -46.01 19.71 26.85
C GLU A 312 -44.65 19.03 26.58
N TYR A 313 -43.76 18.99 27.59
CA TYR A 313 -42.52 18.25 27.49
C TYR A 313 -42.73 16.78 27.14
N LYS A 314 -43.66 16.07 27.83
CA LYS A 314 -43.92 14.67 27.61
C LYS A 314 -44.51 14.41 26.22
N ILE A 315 -45.48 15.26 25.82
CA ILE A 315 -46.13 15.14 24.49
C ILE A 315 -45.10 15.35 23.37
N ALA A 316 -44.32 16.43 23.43
CA ALA A 316 -43.33 16.73 22.39
C ALA A 316 -42.23 15.67 22.33
N LYS A 317 -41.78 15.14 23.47
CA LYS A 317 -40.77 14.09 23.56
C LYS A 317 -41.25 12.76 22.99
N ALA A 318 -42.54 12.46 23.05
CA ALA A 318 -43.09 11.21 22.54
C ALA A 318 -43.15 11.13 21.00
N VAL A 319 -42.99 12.24 20.30
CA VAL A 319 -42.95 12.28 18.83
C VAL A 319 -41.53 11.89 18.38
N THR A 320 -41.37 10.86 17.56
CA THR A 320 -40.07 10.46 17.00
C THR A 320 -39.64 11.41 15.88
N VAL A 321 -38.33 11.62 15.73
CA VAL A 321 -37.80 12.51 14.68
C VAL A 321 -38.23 12.03 13.29
N GLU A 322 -38.20 10.73 13.03
CA GLU A 322 -38.63 10.16 11.74
C GLU A 322 -40.05 10.52 11.35
N LYS A 323 -40.95 10.61 12.32
CA LYS A 323 -42.35 10.98 12.07
C LYS A 323 -42.56 12.48 11.79
N MET A 324 -41.60 13.32 12.15
CA MET A 324 -41.66 14.76 11.89
C MET A 324 -41.17 15.12 10.51
N LEU A 325 -40.30 14.28 9.94
CA LEU A 325 -39.68 14.54 8.65
C LEU A 325 -40.72 14.47 7.53
N SER A 326 -40.73 15.48 6.67
CA SER A 326 -41.50 15.42 5.45
C SER A 326 -40.97 14.37 4.50
N ASN A 327 -41.86 13.61 3.89
CA ASN A 327 -41.56 12.71 2.76
C ASN A 327 -41.19 13.46 1.47
N ASN A 328 -40.97 14.74 1.53
CA ASN A 328 -40.49 15.51 0.41
C ASN A 328 -39.11 14.95 0.08
N GLU A 329 -38.98 14.35 -1.09
CA GLU A 329 -37.70 14.16 -1.73
C GLU A 329 -36.89 15.45 -1.54
N VAL A 330 -35.76 15.40 -0.85
CA VAL A 330 -34.84 16.52 -0.76
C VAL A 330 -34.69 16.99 -2.20
N LYS A 331 -35.13 18.24 -2.51
CA LYS A 331 -34.97 18.81 -3.85
C LYS A 331 -33.56 18.48 -4.27
N SER A 332 -33.39 17.77 -5.37
CA SER A 332 -32.12 17.25 -5.83
C SER A 332 -31.04 18.32 -5.64
N GLY A 333 -29.99 18.00 -4.90
CA GLY A 333 -28.82 18.85 -4.82
C GLY A 333 -28.29 19.11 -6.22
N ASN A 334 -27.39 20.05 -6.36
CA ASN A 334 -26.68 20.28 -7.62
C ASN A 334 -26.08 18.96 -8.09
N GLU A 335 -26.15 18.64 -9.36
CA GLU A 335 -25.55 17.43 -9.95
C GLU A 335 -24.04 17.32 -9.64
N TRP A 336 -23.36 18.46 -9.47
CA TRP A 336 -21.94 18.57 -9.12
C TRP A 336 -21.66 18.58 -7.61
N GLN A 337 -22.63 18.23 -6.77
CA GLN A 337 -22.54 18.40 -5.30
C GLN A 337 -21.31 17.73 -4.68
N ALA A 338 -20.90 16.57 -5.19
CA ALA A 338 -19.71 15.88 -4.72
C ALA A 338 -18.44 16.75 -4.88
N PHE A 339 -18.30 17.39 -6.05
CA PHE A 339 -17.16 18.24 -6.34
C PHE A 339 -17.27 19.60 -5.63
N ILE A 340 -18.45 20.17 -5.58
CA ILE A 340 -18.70 21.43 -4.85
C ILE A 340 -18.28 21.32 -3.39
N ASP A 341 -18.72 20.25 -2.71
CA ASP A 341 -18.34 20.01 -1.31
C ASP A 341 -16.82 19.85 -1.13
N THR A 342 -16.13 19.26 -2.11
CA THR A 342 -14.66 19.14 -2.11
C THR A 342 -14.00 20.52 -2.22
N VAL A 343 -14.44 21.35 -3.17
CA VAL A 343 -13.93 22.72 -3.36
C VAL A 343 -14.17 23.58 -2.13
N VAL A 344 -15.40 23.53 -1.59
CA VAL A 344 -15.75 24.32 -0.40
C VAL A 344 -14.88 23.95 0.80
N ALA A 345 -14.62 22.65 1.00
CA ALA A 345 -13.78 22.20 2.10
C ALA A 345 -12.32 22.69 1.95
N GLU A 346 -11.77 22.61 0.73
CA GLU A 346 -10.41 23.07 0.42
C GLU A 346 -10.30 24.60 0.54
N VAL A 347 -11.24 25.37 -0.02
CA VAL A 347 -11.24 26.84 0.10
C VAL A 347 -11.30 27.29 1.57
N ILE A 348 -12.10 26.63 2.40
CA ILE A 348 -12.15 26.92 3.84
C ILE A 348 -10.80 26.64 4.49
N GLU A 349 -10.14 25.54 4.14
CA GLU A 349 -8.82 25.19 4.70
C GLU A 349 -7.74 26.17 4.26
N ASP A 350 -7.64 26.47 2.96
CA ASP A 350 -6.59 27.30 2.35
C ASP A 350 -6.71 28.78 2.71
N THR A 351 -7.93 29.25 3.04
CA THR A 351 -8.16 30.62 3.48
C THR A 351 -7.99 30.84 4.97
N LYS A 352 -7.56 29.80 5.71
CA LYS A 352 -7.17 29.93 7.11
C LYS A 352 -5.99 30.89 7.26
N SER A 353 -6.15 31.86 8.14
CA SER A 353 -5.13 32.87 8.46
C SER A 353 -5.24 33.30 9.90
N SER A 354 -4.33 34.15 10.37
CA SER A 354 -4.47 34.77 11.71
C SER A 354 -5.72 35.65 11.83
N GLU A 355 -6.22 36.18 10.70
CA GLU A 355 -7.42 37.02 10.65
C GLU A 355 -8.69 36.16 10.43
N HIS A 356 -8.57 35.07 9.69
CA HIS A 356 -9.64 34.10 9.36
C HIS A 356 -9.24 32.68 9.71
N PRO A 357 -9.07 32.36 10.95
CA PRO A 357 -8.48 31.09 11.34
C PRO A 357 -9.42 29.85 11.16
N ASN A 358 -10.74 30.03 10.89
CA ASN A 358 -11.66 28.96 10.41
C ASN A 358 -11.79 28.96 8.89
N GLY A 359 -10.98 29.74 8.20
CA GLY A 359 -11.12 29.95 6.79
C GLY A 359 -12.34 30.77 6.40
N LEU A 360 -12.52 30.96 5.10
CA LEU A 360 -13.62 31.73 4.54
C LEU A 360 -14.57 30.77 3.79
N ASP A 361 -15.80 30.67 4.26
CA ASP A 361 -16.83 29.84 3.63
C ASP A 361 -17.40 30.56 2.39
N PRO A 362 -17.28 29.96 1.18
CA PRO A 362 -17.84 30.53 -0.04
C PRO A 362 -19.35 30.76 -0.02
N ALA A 363 -20.09 30.10 0.84
CA ALA A 363 -21.53 30.38 1.00
C ALA A 363 -21.79 31.68 1.74
N ASN A 364 -20.82 32.21 2.48
CA ASN A 364 -20.94 33.40 3.30
C ASN A 364 -20.13 34.59 2.77
N VAL A 365 -19.02 34.30 2.10
CA VAL A 365 -18.12 35.31 1.50
C VAL A 365 -18.18 35.20 -0.02
N PRO A 366 -18.67 36.22 -0.74
CA PRO A 366 -18.84 36.15 -2.20
C PRO A 366 -17.50 35.99 -2.92
N MET A 367 -17.37 34.93 -3.71
CA MET A 367 -16.15 34.59 -4.45
C MET A 367 -16.47 34.13 -5.87
N GLU A 368 -15.54 34.28 -6.78
CA GLU A 368 -15.47 33.53 -8.03
C GLU A 368 -14.40 32.47 -7.89
N ILE A 369 -14.76 31.20 -8.02
CA ILE A 369 -13.87 30.06 -7.81
C ILE A 369 -13.74 29.30 -9.12
N TYR A 370 -12.53 29.22 -9.63
CA TYR A 370 -12.20 28.52 -10.87
C TYR A 370 -11.69 27.11 -10.51
N THR A 371 -12.55 26.11 -10.69
CA THR A 371 -12.27 24.75 -10.25
C THR A 371 -11.53 23.93 -11.32
N THR A 372 -11.01 22.79 -10.89
CA THR A 372 -10.35 21.80 -11.77
C THR A 372 -11.32 20.73 -12.29
N MET A 373 -12.61 20.84 -12.00
CA MET A 373 -13.61 19.85 -12.38
C MET A 373 -13.70 19.66 -13.89
N ASP A 374 -13.52 18.42 -14.33
CA ASP A 374 -13.81 18.02 -15.69
C ASP A 374 -15.29 17.53 -15.76
N PRO A 375 -16.18 18.25 -16.45
CA PRO A 375 -17.61 17.95 -16.44
C PRO A 375 -17.95 16.57 -17.03
N ASP A 376 -17.20 16.09 -18.02
CA ASP A 376 -17.47 14.80 -18.64
C ASP A 376 -17.12 13.66 -17.67
N LYS A 377 -15.97 13.76 -17.01
CA LYS A 377 -15.54 12.77 -16.03
C LYS A 377 -16.40 12.80 -14.78
N GLN A 378 -16.78 13.99 -14.31
CA GLN A 378 -17.66 14.12 -13.16
C GLN A 378 -19.06 13.57 -13.47
N SER A 379 -19.62 13.83 -14.66
CA SER A 379 -20.88 13.24 -15.10
C SER A 379 -20.84 11.71 -15.16
N LEU A 380 -19.75 11.15 -15.69
CA LEU A 380 -19.54 9.70 -15.67
C LEU A 380 -19.62 9.14 -14.25
N ILE A 381 -18.86 9.75 -13.32
CA ILE A 381 -18.85 9.30 -11.93
C ILE A 381 -20.21 9.48 -11.28
N ASN A 382 -20.92 10.59 -11.52
CA ASN A 382 -22.26 10.81 -11.00
C ASN A 382 -23.23 9.71 -11.50
N GLY A 383 -23.21 9.39 -12.80
CA GLY A 383 -24.05 8.33 -13.37
C GLY A 383 -23.76 6.95 -12.75
N ILE A 384 -22.49 6.65 -12.45
CA ILE A 384 -22.09 5.44 -11.73
C ILE A 384 -22.61 5.47 -10.29
N MET A 385 -22.37 6.54 -9.55
CA MET A 385 -22.73 6.68 -8.14
C MET A 385 -24.23 6.71 -7.90
N ASN A 386 -25.00 7.25 -8.85
CA ASN A 386 -26.46 7.28 -8.82
C ASN A 386 -27.11 5.97 -9.30
N GLY A 387 -26.31 5.01 -9.80
CA GLY A 387 -26.85 3.74 -10.32
C GLY A 387 -27.46 3.82 -11.72
N GLU A 388 -27.19 4.87 -12.47
CA GLU A 388 -27.71 5.12 -13.82
C GLU A 388 -26.95 4.30 -14.87
N THR A 389 -25.61 4.31 -14.76
CA THR A 389 -24.69 3.63 -15.68
C THR A 389 -24.00 2.41 -15.08
N TYR A 390 -24.11 2.23 -13.76
CA TYR A 390 -23.54 1.10 -13.03
C TYR A 390 -24.61 0.49 -12.10
N LYS A 391 -24.90 -0.80 -12.31
CA LYS A 391 -25.85 -1.52 -11.46
C LYS A 391 -25.19 -1.95 -10.16
N TRP A 392 -25.55 -1.32 -9.06
CA TRP A 392 -25.02 -1.64 -7.74
C TRP A 392 -25.49 -3.05 -7.28
N PRO A 393 -24.55 -3.95 -7.02
CA PRO A 393 -24.92 -5.33 -6.61
C PRO A 393 -25.53 -5.39 -5.20
N ASN A 394 -25.16 -4.42 -4.33
CA ASN A 394 -25.63 -4.34 -2.96
C ASN A 394 -26.30 -2.97 -2.74
N PRO A 395 -27.56 -2.93 -2.24
CA PRO A 395 -28.33 -1.69 -2.09
C PRO A 395 -27.78 -0.77 -0.98
N VAL A 396 -27.01 -1.29 -0.01
CA VAL A 396 -26.51 -0.54 1.15
C VAL A 396 -25.01 -0.28 1.11
N ALA A 397 -24.30 -0.85 0.14
CA ALA A 397 -22.89 -0.55 -0.05
C ALA A 397 -22.67 0.88 -0.48
N GLU A 398 -21.61 1.50 -0.01
CA GLU A 398 -21.13 2.82 -0.36
C GLU A 398 -19.81 2.75 -1.11
N ALA A 399 -19.41 3.84 -1.74
CA ALA A 399 -18.10 3.98 -2.34
C ALA A 399 -17.57 5.40 -2.21
N GLY A 400 -16.25 5.52 -2.29
CA GLY A 400 -15.52 6.75 -2.50
C GLY A 400 -14.65 6.62 -3.73
N ILE A 401 -14.69 7.59 -4.63
CA ILE A 401 -13.91 7.59 -5.86
C ILE A 401 -13.18 8.93 -5.98
N ALA A 402 -11.88 8.90 -6.24
CA ALA A 402 -11.10 10.08 -6.57
C ALA A 402 -10.35 9.87 -7.88
N VAL A 403 -10.37 10.90 -8.72
CA VAL A 403 -9.62 10.94 -9.98
C VAL A 403 -8.74 12.18 -9.99
N THR A 404 -7.43 11.98 -10.13
CA THR A 404 -6.45 13.06 -10.22
C THR A 404 -5.70 13.02 -11.55
N ASP A 405 -5.40 14.20 -12.10
CA ASP A 405 -4.49 14.35 -13.24
C ASP A 405 -3.06 14.12 -12.75
N VAL A 406 -2.36 13.18 -13.38
CA VAL A 406 -1.00 12.76 -12.97
C VAL A 406 0.02 13.89 -13.13
N LYS A 407 -0.12 14.76 -14.12
CA LYS A 407 0.88 15.78 -14.46
C LYS A 407 0.76 17.03 -13.61
N THR A 408 -0.49 17.35 -13.22
CA THR A 408 -0.79 18.61 -12.51
C THR A 408 -1.15 18.41 -11.04
N GLY A 409 -1.60 17.21 -10.65
CA GLY A 409 -2.19 16.93 -9.33
C GLY A 409 -3.65 17.40 -9.20
N ALA A 410 -4.23 18.00 -10.24
CA ALA A 410 -5.59 18.50 -10.21
C ALA A 410 -6.61 17.37 -9.95
N ILE A 411 -7.52 17.58 -9.02
CA ILE A 411 -8.68 16.72 -8.82
C ILE A 411 -9.64 17.01 -9.98
N VAL A 412 -9.89 16.01 -10.83
CA VAL A 412 -10.74 16.22 -12.03
C VAL A 412 -12.17 15.70 -11.85
N ALA A 413 -12.36 14.73 -10.96
CA ALA A 413 -13.68 14.22 -10.61
C ALA A 413 -13.66 13.48 -9.27
N VAL A 414 -14.79 13.47 -8.55
CA VAL A 414 -14.98 12.78 -7.27
C VAL A 414 -16.33 12.08 -7.16
N GLY A 415 -16.35 10.88 -6.57
CA GLY A 415 -17.55 10.17 -6.17
C GLY A 415 -17.66 10.14 -4.64
N ALA A 416 -18.45 11.04 -4.08
CA ALA A 416 -18.49 11.30 -2.64
C ALA A 416 -19.60 10.51 -1.90
N GLY A 417 -19.84 9.28 -2.28
CA GLY A 417 -20.93 8.44 -1.78
C GLY A 417 -22.09 8.34 -2.77
N ARG A 418 -22.90 7.30 -2.62
CA ARG A 418 -24.03 7.04 -3.52
C ARG A 418 -25.13 8.09 -3.32
N ASP A 419 -25.80 8.44 -4.41
CA ASP A 419 -26.90 9.41 -4.42
C ASP A 419 -26.57 10.73 -3.70
N LYS A 420 -25.31 11.18 -3.78
CA LYS A 420 -24.82 12.39 -3.08
C LYS A 420 -25.68 13.62 -3.40
N ASN A 421 -26.09 13.77 -4.64
CA ASN A 421 -26.99 14.83 -5.11
C ASN A 421 -28.38 14.80 -4.46
N LYS A 422 -28.81 13.65 -3.92
CA LYS A 422 -30.07 13.50 -3.17
C LYS A 422 -29.91 13.71 -1.66
N LYS A 423 -28.70 13.51 -1.13
CA LYS A 423 -28.39 13.63 0.31
C LYS A 423 -28.20 15.07 0.80
N GLY A 424 -28.06 16.04 -0.12
CA GLY A 424 -27.86 17.45 0.18
C GLY A 424 -26.40 17.87 0.31
N GLU A 425 -26.22 19.16 0.57
CA GLU A 425 -24.90 19.82 0.67
C GLU A 425 -24.16 19.41 1.94
N ARG A 426 -22.80 19.40 1.89
CA ARG A 426 -21.90 19.21 3.04
C ARG A 426 -22.16 17.94 3.85
N THR A 427 -22.75 16.92 3.23
CA THR A 427 -22.80 15.58 3.83
C THR A 427 -21.46 14.90 3.68
N LEU A 428 -21.22 13.79 4.41
CA LEU A 428 -19.95 13.06 4.38
C LEU A 428 -19.46 12.82 2.95
N ASN A 429 -18.26 13.28 2.64
CA ASN A 429 -17.57 13.03 1.38
C ASN A 429 -16.70 11.78 1.52
N THR A 430 -17.15 10.66 0.96
CA THR A 430 -16.45 9.39 1.07
C THR A 430 -15.15 9.35 0.29
N ALA A 431 -14.93 10.27 -0.64
CA ALA A 431 -13.69 10.36 -1.42
C ALA A 431 -12.56 11.10 -0.67
N THR A 432 -12.91 12.07 0.21
CA THR A 432 -11.94 12.97 0.83
C THR A 432 -11.93 12.95 2.36
N GLN A 433 -13.00 12.44 3.00
CA GLN A 433 -13.18 12.48 4.45
C GLN A 433 -13.31 11.10 5.11
N ASN A 434 -13.50 10.05 4.32
CA ASN A 434 -13.71 8.69 4.83
C ASN A 434 -12.39 7.93 4.83
N THR A 435 -11.66 8.00 5.94
CA THR A 435 -10.43 7.24 6.14
C THR A 435 -10.73 5.78 6.42
N LYS A 436 -10.12 4.87 5.67
CA LYS A 436 -10.33 3.42 5.73
C LYS A 436 -9.03 2.66 5.55
N GLN A 437 -8.95 1.47 6.16
CA GLN A 437 -7.81 0.58 5.99
C GLN A 437 -7.63 0.21 4.52
N ILE A 438 -6.43 0.41 3.98
CA ILE A 438 -6.14 0.29 2.54
C ILE A 438 -5.81 -1.12 2.08
N GLY A 439 -5.60 -2.05 3.03
CA GLY A 439 -5.23 -3.42 2.71
C GLY A 439 -4.01 -3.51 1.80
N SER A 440 -3.99 -4.47 0.89
CA SER A 440 -2.84 -4.73 0.01
C SER A 440 -2.48 -3.61 -0.98
N THR A 441 -3.23 -2.51 -1.05
CA THR A 441 -2.78 -1.30 -1.77
C THR A 441 -1.63 -0.60 -1.04
N SER A 442 -1.31 -0.99 0.19
CA SER A 442 -0.12 -0.57 0.94
C SER A 442 1.20 -1.05 0.32
N LYS A 443 1.22 -2.25 -0.28
CA LYS A 443 2.45 -2.96 -0.68
C LYS A 443 3.39 -2.17 -1.60
N PRO A 444 2.92 -1.46 -2.63
CA PRO A 444 3.78 -0.59 -3.42
C PRO A 444 4.41 0.55 -2.62
N LEU A 445 3.73 1.02 -1.56
CA LEU A 445 4.05 2.24 -0.83
C LEU A 445 4.89 1.98 0.43
N PHE A 446 4.65 0.87 1.14
CA PHE A 446 5.32 0.55 2.40
C PHE A 446 6.44 -0.49 2.25
N ASP A 447 6.35 -1.40 1.25
CA ASP A 447 7.21 -2.56 1.14
C ASP A 447 8.21 -2.43 0.00
N TYR A 448 7.72 -2.42 -1.26
CA TYR A 448 8.57 -2.54 -2.44
C TYR A 448 9.15 -1.19 -2.90
N GLY A 449 8.36 -0.11 -2.88
CA GLY A 449 8.82 1.23 -3.27
C GLY A 449 10.04 1.70 -2.47
N PRO A 450 9.99 1.67 -1.13
CA PRO A 450 11.15 2.01 -0.30
C PRO A 450 12.39 1.13 -0.60
N GLY A 451 12.18 -0.17 -0.83
CA GLY A 451 13.28 -1.10 -1.13
C GLY A 451 13.94 -0.81 -2.48
N ILE A 452 13.15 -0.50 -3.51
CA ILE A 452 13.69 -0.10 -4.81
C ILE A 452 14.40 1.26 -4.68
N GLU A 453 13.82 2.23 -3.95
CA GLU A 453 14.38 3.57 -3.84
C GLU A 453 15.68 3.62 -3.05
N TYR A 454 15.73 3.00 -1.87
CA TYR A 454 16.83 3.20 -0.92
C TYR A 454 17.82 2.03 -0.85
N GLU A 455 17.39 0.81 -1.23
CA GLU A 455 18.24 -0.39 -1.14
C GLU A 455 18.58 -0.95 -2.54
N ASN A 456 18.21 -0.24 -3.62
CA ASN A 456 18.46 -0.62 -5.02
C ASN A 456 17.93 -2.01 -5.40
N TRP A 457 16.80 -2.43 -4.84
CA TRP A 457 16.19 -3.69 -5.23
C TRP A 457 15.74 -3.66 -6.68
N SER A 458 15.85 -4.81 -7.35
CA SER A 458 15.33 -5.01 -8.70
C SER A 458 13.94 -5.65 -8.64
N THR A 459 13.24 -5.64 -9.77
CA THR A 459 11.97 -6.36 -9.90
C THR A 459 12.14 -7.89 -9.83
N TYR A 460 13.39 -8.36 -9.98
CA TYR A 460 13.79 -9.76 -9.79
C TYR A 460 13.93 -10.17 -8.33
N THR A 461 14.15 -9.24 -7.40
CA THR A 461 14.41 -9.59 -5.98
C THR A 461 13.53 -10.75 -5.52
N LEU A 462 14.20 -11.83 -5.02
CA LEU A 462 13.54 -13.08 -4.69
C LEU A 462 13.00 -13.09 -3.26
N TYR A 463 11.82 -13.63 -3.09
CA TYR A 463 11.16 -13.85 -1.80
C TYR A 463 10.68 -15.29 -1.70
N ALA A 464 10.91 -15.90 -0.53
CA ALA A 464 10.28 -17.18 -0.17
C ALA A 464 8.91 -16.90 0.47
N ASP A 465 7.85 -17.34 -0.19
CA ASP A 465 6.49 -17.34 0.32
C ASP A 465 6.26 -18.62 1.12
N GLU A 466 6.40 -18.54 2.43
CA GLU A 466 6.41 -19.62 3.42
C GLU A 466 5.76 -19.14 4.73
N PRO A 467 5.41 -19.99 5.71
CA PRO A 467 4.93 -19.53 7.02
C PRO A 467 5.87 -18.49 7.64
N HIS A 468 5.31 -17.34 8.01
CA HIS A 468 6.07 -16.24 8.56
C HIS A 468 5.24 -15.44 9.56
N ALA A 469 5.89 -14.63 10.39
CA ALA A 469 5.25 -13.88 11.47
C ALA A 469 5.78 -12.45 11.56
N TYR A 470 5.00 -11.59 12.18
CA TYR A 470 5.49 -10.31 12.68
C TYR A 470 6.59 -10.52 13.72
N SER A 471 7.42 -9.52 13.95
CA SER A 471 8.44 -9.55 15.00
C SER A 471 7.88 -9.79 16.41
N THR A 472 6.59 -9.58 16.60
CA THR A 472 5.86 -9.92 17.84
C THR A 472 5.54 -11.41 17.99
N GLY A 473 5.83 -12.25 16.97
CA GLY A 473 5.53 -13.67 16.93
C GLY A 473 4.13 -14.03 16.45
N VAL A 474 3.27 -13.05 16.11
CA VAL A 474 1.94 -13.30 15.56
C VAL A 474 2.07 -13.70 14.09
N GLY A 475 1.58 -14.89 13.73
CA GLY A 475 1.64 -15.42 12.36
C GLY A 475 0.81 -14.61 11.38
N VAL A 476 1.32 -14.46 10.15
CA VAL A 476 0.62 -13.82 9.03
C VAL A 476 0.26 -14.88 8.00
N SER A 477 -0.93 -14.79 7.45
CA SER A 477 -1.40 -15.68 6.38
C SER A 477 -1.55 -14.93 5.07
N ASN A 478 -1.36 -15.62 3.96
CA ASN A 478 -1.77 -15.13 2.66
C ASN A 478 -3.30 -15.17 2.53
N TRP A 479 -3.84 -14.43 1.58
CA TRP A 479 -5.29 -14.31 1.35
C TRP A 479 -5.98 -15.65 1.02
N ASP A 480 -5.24 -16.61 0.44
CA ASP A 480 -5.69 -17.96 0.10
C ASP A 480 -5.28 -19.01 1.14
N ARG A 481 -4.63 -18.58 2.24
CA ARG A 481 -4.04 -19.44 3.30
C ARG A 481 -2.99 -20.42 2.78
N GLY A 482 -2.57 -20.29 1.52
CA GLY A 482 -1.52 -21.09 0.88
C GLY A 482 -0.19 -20.34 0.83
N TYR A 483 0.85 -21.10 0.46
CA TYR A 483 2.20 -20.56 0.26
C TYR A 483 2.77 -21.10 -1.04
N ASN A 484 3.33 -20.22 -1.87
CA ASN A 484 3.73 -20.55 -3.24
C ASN A 484 5.24 -20.72 -3.42
N GLY A 485 6.00 -20.72 -2.33
CA GLY A 485 7.46 -20.92 -2.39
C GLY A 485 8.21 -19.72 -2.95
N LEU A 486 9.28 -20.00 -3.71
CA LEU A 486 10.16 -18.95 -4.23
C LEU A 486 9.51 -18.18 -5.39
N MET A 487 9.60 -16.85 -5.34
CA MET A 487 9.07 -15.97 -6.39
C MET A 487 9.82 -14.65 -6.48
N THR A 488 9.73 -13.98 -7.64
CA THR A 488 10.24 -12.63 -7.82
C THR A 488 9.31 -11.58 -7.17
N MET A 489 9.83 -10.38 -6.89
CA MET A 489 9.03 -9.23 -6.45
C MET A 489 7.84 -8.99 -7.38
N ARG A 490 8.05 -9.09 -8.70
CA ARG A 490 6.99 -8.95 -9.70
C ARG A 490 5.85 -9.93 -9.49
N THR A 491 6.17 -11.20 -9.31
CA THR A 491 5.17 -12.24 -9.04
C THR A 491 4.51 -12.04 -7.68
N ALA A 492 5.29 -11.68 -6.66
CA ALA A 492 4.79 -11.43 -5.30
C ALA A 492 3.75 -10.30 -5.25
N LEU A 493 4.04 -9.16 -5.90
CA LEU A 493 3.08 -8.06 -5.99
C LEU A 493 1.89 -8.42 -6.90
N GLY A 494 2.15 -9.08 -8.02
CA GLY A 494 1.11 -9.51 -8.97
C GLY A 494 0.09 -10.44 -8.34
N GLN A 495 0.54 -11.41 -7.55
CA GLN A 495 -0.32 -12.33 -6.79
C GLN A 495 -0.77 -11.79 -5.43
N SER A 496 -0.37 -10.55 -5.10
CA SER A 496 -0.73 -9.90 -3.83
C SER A 496 -0.37 -10.71 -2.57
N ARG A 497 0.81 -11.40 -2.58
CA ARG A 497 1.23 -12.23 -1.45
C ARG A 497 1.56 -11.37 -0.22
N ASN A 498 1.08 -11.80 0.96
CA ASN A 498 1.28 -11.08 2.20
C ASN A 498 2.67 -11.32 2.79
N ILE A 499 3.15 -12.57 2.70
CA ILE A 499 4.44 -12.94 3.29
C ILE A 499 5.62 -12.26 2.59
N PRO A 500 5.75 -12.28 1.25
CA PRO A 500 6.77 -11.50 0.56
C PRO A 500 6.73 -10.01 0.89
N ALA A 501 5.54 -9.42 1.03
CA ALA A 501 5.37 -8.02 1.39
C ALA A 501 5.89 -7.75 2.81
N LEU A 502 5.50 -8.57 3.80
CA LEU A 502 6.01 -8.46 5.17
C LEU A 502 7.53 -8.62 5.23
N LYS A 503 8.10 -9.59 4.52
CA LYS A 503 9.56 -9.77 4.45
C LYS A 503 10.26 -8.55 3.82
N ALA A 504 9.67 -7.95 2.79
CA ALA A 504 10.16 -6.72 2.19
C ALA A 504 10.10 -5.55 3.18
N PHE A 505 9.00 -5.39 3.91
CA PHE A 505 8.87 -4.38 4.97
C PHE A 505 9.96 -4.56 6.05
N GLN A 506 10.12 -5.77 6.56
CA GLN A 506 11.11 -6.10 7.60
C GLN A 506 12.56 -5.91 7.14
N ALA A 507 12.85 -6.09 5.85
CA ALA A 507 14.16 -5.87 5.26
C ALA A 507 14.49 -4.38 5.04
N ASN A 508 13.47 -3.51 4.97
CA ASN A 508 13.66 -2.08 4.87
C ASN A 508 13.96 -1.43 6.23
N LYS A 509 14.75 -0.35 6.21
CA LYS A 509 14.86 0.50 7.40
C LYS A 509 13.54 1.24 7.64
N ASN A 510 13.02 1.17 8.86
CA ASN A 510 11.76 1.82 9.22
C ASN A 510 11.76 3.33 8.92
N SER A 511 12.90 4.02 9.10
CA SER A 511 13.07 5.44 8.72
C SER A 511 12.92 5.70 7.23
N ASN A 512 13.31 4.75 6.37
CA ASN A 512 13.14 4.83 4.92
C ASN A 512 11.67 4.67 4.55
N ILE A 513 10.97 3.72 5.19
CA ILE A 513 9.53 3.54 5.03
C ILE A 513 8.78 4.80 5.44
N GLN A 514 9.11 5.38 6.62
CA GLN A 514 8.49 6.64 7.08
C GLN A 514 8.72 7.79 6.10
N LYS A 515 9.96 7.94 5.63
CA LYS A 515 10.31 8.99 4.68
C LYS A 515 9.54 8.83 3.37
N PHE A 516 9.53 7.63 2.81
CA PHE A 516 8.85 7.35 1.55
C PHE A 516 7.34 7.61 1.65
N THR A 517 6.68 7.00 2.63
CA THR A 517 5.22 7.08 2.79
C THR A 517 4.74 8.49 3.05
N LYS A 518 5.41 9.24 3.93
CA LYS A 518 5.08 10.66 4.19
C LYS A 518 5.31 11.54 2.96
N SER A 519 6.37 11.28 2.20
CA SER A 519 6.68 12.09 1.02
C SER A 519 5.64 11.96 -0.10
N VAL A 520 4.93 10.85 -0.17
CA VAL A 520 3.81 10.64 -1.10
C VAL A 520 2.44 11.02 -0.50
N GLY A 521 2.42 11.76 0.60
CA GLY A 521 1.21 12.32 1.21
C GLY A 521 0.41 11.35 2.08
N LEU A 522 0.97 10.19 2.48
CA LEU A 522 0.28 9.25 3.39
C LEU A 522 0.41 9.65 4.86
N HIS A 523 -0.51 9.15 5.67
CA HIS A 523 -0.63 9.41 7.11
C HIS A 523 -0.48 8.13 7.94
N PRO A 524 0.70 7.44 7.90
CA PRO A 524 0.87 6.21 8.66
C PRO A 524 0.77 6.45 10.15
N ASP A 525 0.20 5.49 10.89
CA ASP A 525 0.23 5.49 12.35
C ASP A 525 1.67 5.28 12.83
N ILE A 526 2.20 6.24 13.58
CA ILE A 526 3.56 6.23 14.11
C ILE A 526 3.54 6.23 15.62
N GLU A 527 4.02 5.15 16.22
CA GLU A 527 4.16 5.00 17.67
C GLU A 527 5.62 4.87 18.06
N GLY A 528 6.09 5.65 19.02
CA GLY A 528 7.50 5.60 19.43
C GLY A 528 8.50 5.83 18.30
N ASN A 529 8.14 6.62 17.28
CA ASN A 529 8.90 6.86 16.05
C ASN A 529 9.06 5.62 15.14
N ILE A 530 8.13 4.67 15.21
CA ILE A 530 8.12 3.43 14.43
C ILE A 530 6.77 3.28 13.72
N ILE A 531 6.80 2.89 12.45
CA ILE A 531 5.66 2.33 11.71
C ILE A 531 5.64 0.83 12.00
N HIS A 532 4.51 0.30 12.48
CA HIS A 532 4.37 -1.12 12.80
C HIS A 532 4.26 -1.99 11.53
N GLU A 533 4.69 -3.24 11.63
CA GLU A 533 4.72 -4.20 10.52
C GLU A 533 3.34 -4.51 9.93
N ALA A 534 2.25 -4.27 10.67
CA ALA A 534 0.89 -4.42 10.14
C ALA A 534 0.61 -3.51 8.93
N HIS A 535 1.33 -2.37 8.81
CA HIS A 535 1.22 -1.46 7.66
C HIS A 535 1.65 -2.13 6.34
N ALA A 536 2.51 -3.15 6.37
CA ALA A 536 2.91 -3.91 5.18
C ALA A 536 1.70 -4.45 4.41
N ILE A 537 0.65 -4.84 5.11
CA ILE A 537 -0.58 -5.36 4.53
C ILE A 537 -1.78 -4.41 4.69
N GLY A 538 -1.51 -3.15 5.08
CA GLY A 538 -2.49 -2.08 5.19
C GLY A 538 -3.31 -2.06 6.47
N GLY A 539 -2.82 -2.72 7.53
CA GLY A 539 -3.46 -2.78 8.85
C GLY A 539 -3.10 -1.58 9.72
N TYR A 540 -3.65 -0.40 9.44
CA TYR A 540 -3.53 0.83 10.22
C TYR A 540 -4.81 1.68 10.05
N THR A 541 -4.87 2.87 10.63
CA THR A 541 -6.05 3.77 10.54
C THR A 541 -6.52 3.94 9.09
N GLY A 542 -5.57 4.05 8.14
CA GLY A 542 -5.84 4.03 6.70
C GLY A 542 -5.82 5.40 6.05
N GLU A 543 -6.37 5.47 4.82
CA GLU A 543 -6.31 6.65 3.96
C GLU A 543 -7.67 6.92 3.30
N THR A 544 -7.79 8.08 2.67
CA THR A 544 -8.92 8.41 1.81
C THR A 544 -8.66 7.98 0.35
N PRO A 545 -9.68 7.81 -0.49
CA PRO A 545 -9.48 7.61 -1.93
C PRO A 545 -8.64 8.71 -2.58
N LEU A 546 -8.79 9.96 -2.18
CA LEU A 546 -8.00 11.07 -2.73
C LEU A 546 -6.52 10.95 -2.39
N THR A 547 -6.19 10.67 -1.12
CA THR A 547 -4.81 10.46 -0.70
C THR A 547 -4.16 9.32 -1.48
N MET A 548 -4.88 8.20 -1.66
CA MET A 548 -4.38 7.05 -2.40
C MET A 548 -4.20 7.33 -3.89
N ALA A 549 -5.10 8.08 -4.54
CA ALA A 549 -4.95 8.48 -5.93
C ALA A 549 -3.72 9.35 -6.13
N ALA A 550 -3.51 10.35 -5.25
CA ALA A 550 -2.35 11.25 -5.30
C ALA A 550 -1.03 10.52 -5.04
N ALA A 551 -0.99 9.59 -4.07
CA ALA A 551 0.20 8.79 -3.76
C ALA A 551 0.62 7.92 -4.95
N TYR A 552 -0.34 7.24 -5.60
CA TYR A 552 -0.07 6.40 -6.76
C TYR A 552 0.27 7.21 -8.02
N ALA A 553 -0.27 8.43 -8.16
CA ALA A 553 0.08 9.34 -9.25
C ALA A 553 1.59 9.62 -9.30
N ALA A 554 2.28 9.64 -8.16
CA ALA A 554 3.72 9.84 -8.08
C ALA A 554 4.52 8.76 -8.83
N PHE A 555 4.05 7.51 -8.89
CA PHE A 555 4.66 6.46 -9.71
C PHE A 555 4.53 6.76 -11.20
N SER A 556 3.38 7.30 -11.61
CA SER A 556 3.08 7.54 -13.02
C SER A 556 3.74 8.79 -13.59
N ASN A 557 4.09 9.78 -12.77
CA ASN A 557 4.66 11.05 -13.23
C ASN A 557 6.19 11.17 -13.02
N GLY A 558 6.89 10.03 -13.00
CA GLY A 558 8.36 10.01 -12.89
C GLY A 558 8.88 10.37 -11.50
N GLY A 559 8.11 10.08 -10.46
CA GLY A 559 8.55 10.21 -9.06
C GLY A 559 8.29 11.59 -8.44
N TYR A 560 7.41 12.39 -9.02
CA TYR A 560 6.95 13.63 -8.41
C TYR A 560 5.62 13.43 -7.71
N TYR A 561 5.57 13.75 -6.43
CA TYR A 561 4.31 13.94 -5.71
C TYR A 561 3.84 15.38 -5.94
N ILE A 562 2.57 15.53 -6.24
CA ILE A 562 1.90 16.82 -6.38
C ILE A 562 0.70 16.80 -5.44
N GLU A 563 0.66 17.73 -4.52
CA GLU A 563 -0.47 17.87 -3.59
C GLU A 563 -1.77 18.07 -4.38
N PRO A 564 -2.81 17.24 -4.17
CA PRO A 564 -4.03 17.34 -4.93
C PRO A 564 -4.80 18.62 -4.59
N TYR A 565 -5.39 19.26 -5.61
CA TYR A 565 -6.15 20.50 -5.45
C TYR A 565 -7.38 20.49 -6.37
N SER A 566 -8.45 21.20 -5.93
CA SER A 566 -9.75 21.23 -6.63
C SER A 566 -10.06 22.56 -7.30
N TYR A 567 -9.23 23.60 -7.10
CA TYR A 567 -9.39 24.89 -7.75
C TYR A 567 -8.04 25.53 -8.10
N THR A 568 -8.02 26.36 -9.12
CA THR A 568 -6.83 27.05 -9.59
C THR A 568 -6.76 28.49 -9.11
N LYS A 569 -7.92 29.10 -8.86
CA LYS A 569 -8.01 30.52 -8.52
C LYS A 569 -9.29 30.85 -7.76
N ILE A 570 -9.17 31.74 -6.76
CA ILE A 570 -10.28 32.41 -6.09
C ILE A 570 -10.15 33.92 -6.34
N VAL A 571 -11.28 34.58 -6.66
CA VAL A 571 -11.38 36.04 -6.72
C VAL A 571 -12.44 36.49 -5.73
N PHE A 572 -12.08 37.30 -4.75
CA PHE A 572 -13.02 37.88 -3.79
C PHE A 572 -13.78 39.02 -4.45
N LYS A 573 -15.12 38.93 -4.51
CA LYS A 573 -15.94 39.95 -5.24
C LYS A 573 -15.93 41.31 -4.56
N ASP A 574 -15.82 41.34 -3.25
CA ASP A 574 -15.87 42.58 -2.47
C ASP A 574 -14.55 43.39 -2.56
N SER A 575 -13.40 42.71 -2.57
CA SER A 575 -12.08 43.34 -2.55
C SER A 575 -11.37 43.29 -3.90
N GLY A 576 -11.77 42.36 -4.80
CA GLY A 576 -11.04 42.08 -6.03
C GLY A 576 -9.72 41.34 -5.79
N GLU A 577 -9.41 40.96 -4.55
CA GLU A 577 -8.23 40.17 -4.21
C GLU A 577 -8.30 38.80 -4.85
N THR A 578 -7.15 38.27 -5.26
CA THR A 578 -7.06 36.98 -5.92
C THR A 578 -6.08 36.09 -5.18
N ILE A 579 -6.51 34.84 -4.92
CA ILE A 579 -5.67 33.75 -4.46
C ILE A 579 -5.49 32.77 -5.63
N GLU A 580 -4.25 32.49 -6.00
CA GLU A 580 -3.92 31.44 -6.98
C GLU A 580 -3.37 30.21 -6.26
N THR A 581 -3.91 29.05 -6.59
CA THR A 581 -3.39 27.77 -6.07
C THR A 581 -2.02 27.49 -6.67
N LYS A 582 -1.05 27.23 -5.79
CA LYS A 582 0.32 26.83 -6.16
C LYS A 582 0.57 25.44 -5.57
N PRO A 583 0.18 24.36 -6.27
CA PRO A 583 0.31 23.02 -5.72
C PRO A 583 1.79 22.71 -5.44
N LYS A 584 2.04 22.14 -4.29
CA LYS A 584 3.37 21.70 -3.89
C LYS A 584 3.76 20.51 -4.75
N LYS A 585 4.82 20.65 -5.54
CA LYS A 585 5.39 19.62 -6.38
C LYS A 585 6.78 19.27 -5.89
N GLU A 586 6.96 18.05 -5.43
CA GLU A 586 8.24 17.57 -4.90
C GLU A 586 8.66 16.26 -5.56
N ARG A 587 9.96 16.12 -5.87
CA ARG A 587 10.51 14.82 -6.25
C ARG A 587 10.68 13.97 -5.00
N VAL A 588 9.91 12.90 -4.89
CA VAL A 588 9.82 12.05 -3.70
C VAL A 588 10.48 10.69 -3.90
N MET A 589 10.73 10.31 -5.14
CA MET A 589 11.51 9.15 -5.54
C MET A 589 12.20 9.40 -6.88
N SER A 590 13.18 8.58 -7.22
CA SER A 590 13.85 8.60 -8.52
C SER A 590 12.87 8.18 -9.63
N GLU A 591 13.14 8.61 -10.86
CA GLU A 591 12.33 8.22 -12.01
C GLU A 591 12.45 6.72 -12.31
N GLU A 592 13.60 6.13 -11.96
CA GLU A 592 13.85 4.70 -12.06
C GLU A 592 12.90 3.92 -11.13
N THR A 593 12.82 4.33 -9.86
CA THR A 593 11.91 3.72 -8.89
C THR A 593 10.46 3.86 -9.35
N ALA A 594 10.08 5.05 -9.78
CA ALA A 594 8.73 5.32 -10.27
C ALA A 594 8.35 4.41 -11.47
N TYR A 595 9.25 4.28 -12.45
CA TYR A 595 9.02 3.43 -13.61
C TYR A 595 9.00 1.93 -13.25
N MET A 596 9.92 1.46 -12.41
CA MET A 596 9.96 0.07 -11.96
C MET A 596 8.69 -0.29 -11.20
N MET A 597 8.21 0.59 -10.30
CA MET A 597 6.93 0.41 -9.60
C MET A 597 5.73 0.43 -10.56
N THR A 598 5.73 1.33 -11.55
CA THR A 598 4.70 1.34 -12.61
C THR A 598 4.66 0.02 -13.37
N SER A 599 5.83 -0.54 -13.75
CA SER A 599 5.93 -1.85 -14.40
C SER A 599 5.41 -2.99 -13.50
N LEU A 600 5.70 -2.95 -12.20
CA LEU A 600 5.17 -3.91 -11.24
C LEU A 600 3.64 -3.80 -11.11
N LEU A 601 3.09 -2.58 -11.10
CA LEU A 601 1.64 -2.34 -11.08
C LEU A 601 0.95 -2.79 -12.38
N GLN A 602 1.59 -2.65 -13.54
CA GLN A 602 1.11 -3.22 -14.81
C GLN A 602 1.04 -4.75 -14.72
N SER A 603 2.08 -5.40 -14.19
CA SER A 603 2.08 -6.85 -13.96
C SER A 603 0.98 -7.25 -12.97
N SER A 604 0.76 -6.47 -11.91
CA SER A 604 -0.33 -6.71 -10.95
C SER A 604 -1.71 -6.61 -11.61
N ALA A 605 -1.89 -5.69 -12.56
CA ALA A 605 -3.13 -5.58 -13.33
C ALA A 605 -3.35 -6.75 -14.30
N GLN A 606 -2.28 -7.34 -14.83
CA GLN A 606 -2.33 -8.45 -15.79
C GLN A 606 -2.38 -9.83 -15.12
N MET A 607 -1.74 -9.98 -13.95
CA MET A 607 -1.70 -11.21 -13.18
C MET A 607 -2.89 -11.26 -12.19
N GLY A 608 -3.42 -12.43 -11.94
CA GLY A 608 -4.39 -12.63 -10.88
C GLY A 608 -5.75 -11.98 -11.13
N LEU A 609 -6.20 -11.12 -10.22
CA LEU A 609 -7.60 -10.72 -10.10
C LEU A 609 -8.14 -9.83 -11.23
N TYR A 610 -7.27 -9.29 -12.12
CA TYR A 610 -7.63 -8.38 -13.22
C TYR A 610 -7.52 -8.97 -14.62
N SER A 611 -7.02 -10.19 -14.75
CA SER A 611 -6.73 -10.78 -16.07
C SER A 611 -7.91 -10.75 -17.06
N ASN A 612 -9.14 -10.60 -16.56
CA ASN A 612 -10.36 -10.56 -17.36
C ASN A 612 -10.97 -9.15 -17.53
N TYR A 613 -10.33 -8.08 -16.99
CA TYR A 613 -10.86 -6.72 -17.08
C TYR A 613 -10.21 -5.97 -18.25
N ASN A 614 -10.95 -5.75 -19.31
CA ASN A 614 -10.55 -4.87 -20.39
C ASN A 614 -10.93 -3.42 -20.04
N ILE A 615 -9.96 -2.52 -20.04
CA ILE A 615 -10.16 -1.07 -19.85
C ILE A 615 -9.94 -0.37 -21.19
N GLY A 616 -10.81 -0.66 -22.15
CA GLY A 616 -10.87 0.06 -23.43
C GLY A 616 -9.55 0.08 -24.24
N GLY A 617 -8.60 -0.82 -23.98
CA GLY A 617 -7.29 -0.81 -24.62
C GLY A 617 -6.31 0.23 -24.06
N ALA A 618 -6.61 0.86 -22.92
CA ALA A 618 -5.70 1.78 -22.24
C ALA A 618 -4.53 1.05 -21.58
N THR A 619 -3.36 1.67 -21.57
CA THR A 619 -2.21 1.22 -20.76
C THR A 619 -2.42 1.65 -19.32
N TYR A 620 -2.42 0.69 -18.39
CA TYR A 620 -2.63 0.98 -16.97
C TYR A 620 -1.91 -0.01 -16.05
N GLY A 621 -1.66 0.42 -14.83
CA GLY A 621 -1.25 -0.41 -13.71
C GLY A 621 -2.22 -0.26 -12.56
N ALA A 622 -2.43 -1.31 -11.77
CA ALA A 622 -3.37 -1.25 -10.66
C ALA A 622 -3.04 -2.24 -9.54
N LYS A 623 -3.54 -1.94 -8.33
CA LYS A 623 -3.45 -2.82 -7.18
C LYS A 623 -4.78 -2.87 -6.44
N THR A 624 -5.22 -4.07 -6.07
CA THR A 624 -6.35 -4.29 -5.16
C THR A 624 -5.92 -4.23 -3.71
N GLY A 625 -6.84 -3.83 -2.85
CA GLY A 625 -6.73 -3.94 -1.40
C GLY A 625 -7.99 -4.58 -0.80
N THR A 626 -7.80 -5.31 0.29
CA THR A 626 -8.90 -5.90 1.07
C THR A 626 -8.52 -5.82 2.54
N SER A 627 -9.42 -5.34 3.36
CA SER A 627 -9.29 -5.34 4.81
C SER A 627 -10.38 -6.21 5.40
N ASN A 628 -10.00 -7.12 6.28
CA ASN A 628 -10.92 -8.01 6.97
C ASN A 628 -11.35 -7.39 8.30
N PHE A 629 -12.49 -7.83 8.83
CA PHE A 629 -12.85 -7.56 10.21
C PHE A 629 -11.92 -8.35 11.15
N ASP A 630 -11.69 -7.80 12.33
CA ASP A 630 -11.02 -8.52 13.42
C ASP A 630 -11.90 -9.67 13.97
N ASP A 631 -11.26 -10.65 14.60
CA ASP A 631 -11.93 -11.85 15.10
C ASP A 631 -13.03 -11.52 16.13
N ALA A 632 -12.84 -10.48 16.95
CA ALA A 632 -13.81 -10.04 17.95
C ALA A 632 -15.07 -9.47 17.27
N THR A 633 -14.90 -8.67 16.23
CA THR A 633 -16.00 -8.14 15.41
C THR A 633 -16.73 -9.27 14.68
N ILE A 634 -16.00 -10.20 14.06
CA ILE A 634 -16.57 -11.38 13.40
C ILE A 634 -17.42 -12.18 14.39
N ALA A 635 -16.91 -12.45 15.58
CA ALA A 635 -17.62 -13.18 16.62
C ALA A 635 -18.84 -12.41 17.15
N ALA A 636 -18.70 -11.11 17.45
CA ALA A 636 -19.78 -10.28 17.99
C ALA A 636 -20.97 -10.15 17.03
N TRP A 637 -20.70 -10.00 15.73
CA TRP A 637 -21.71 -9.81 14.70
C TRP A 637 -22.13 -11.12 14.02
N LYS A 638 -21.46 -12.24 14.31
CA LYS A 638 -21.67 -13.57 13.71
C LYS A 638 -21.47 -13.55 12.19
N PHE A 639 -20.45 -12.82 11.74
CA PHE A 639 -20.06 -12.80 10.34
C PHE A 639 -19.39 -14.11 9.95
N GLY A 640 -19.34 -14.42 8.65
CA GLY A 640 -18.50 -15.49 8.14
C GLY A 640 -17.01 -15.17 8.31
N PRO A 641 -16.14 -16.18 8.33
CA PRO A 641 -14.70 -16.00 8.56
C PRO A 641 -14.00 -15.18 7.47
N ASP A 642 -14.63 -15.04 6.30
CA ASP A 642 -14.11 -14.29 5.15
C ASP A 642 -14.83 -12.94 4.96
N ALA A 643 -15.49 -12.43 6.00
CA ALA A 643 -16.16 -11.15 5.97
C ALA A 643 -15.13 -10.02 5.80
N VAL A 644 -15.38 -9.12 4.85
CA VAL A 644 -14.50 -8.01 4.52
C VAL A 644 -15.14 -6.68 4.88
N ASN A 645 -14.34 -5.76 5.41
CA ASN A 645 -14.77 -4.43 5.79
C ASN A 645 -14.63 -3.44 4.64
N ASP A 646 -13.44 -3.37 4.05
CA ASP A 646 -13.10 -2.40 3.03
C ASP A 646 -12.47 -3.09 1.82
N LEU A 647 -12.87 -2.68 0.64
CA LEU A 647 -12.37 -3.16 -0.64
C LEU A 647 -11.84 -1.98 -1.46
N TRP A 648 -10.64 -2.12 -1.98
CA TRP A 648 -9.93 -1.06 -2.68
C TRP A 648 -9.44 -1.49 -4.06
N VAL A 649 -9.41 -0.52 -4.96
CA VAL A 649 -8.60 -0.55 -6.16
C VAL A 649 -7.98 0.82 -6.35
N THR A 650 -6.67 0.87 -6.45
CA THR A 650 -5.98 2.08 -6.90
C THR A 650 -5.21 1.77 -8.17
N GLY A 651 -5.47 2.52 -9.23
CA GLY A 651 -4.87 2.34 -10.55
C GLY A 651 -4.37 3.64 -11.13
N ILE A 652 -3.37 3.50 -12.00
CA ILE A 652 -2.71 4.60 -12.72
C ILE A 652 -2.67 4.34 -14.20
N SER A 653 -2.78 5.40 -14.98
CA SER A 653 -2.42 5.48 -16.38
C SER A 653 -1.39 6.61 -16.57
N PRO A 654 -0.82 6.82 -17.77
CA PRO A 654 0.08 7.96 -18.00
C PRO A 654 -0.54 9.34 -17.75
N ASP A 655 -1.87 9.44 -17.76
CA ASP A 655 -2.59 10.71 -17.66
C ASP A 655 -3.35 10.87 -16.34
N TYR A 656 -3.93 9.80 -15.79
CA TYR A 656 -4.79 9.86 -14.61
C TYR A 656 -4.47 8.80 -13.58
N ALA A 657 -4.69 9.13 -12.32
CA ALA A 657 -4.74 8.16 -11.22
C ALA A 657 -6.18 8.10 -10.66
N ILE A 658 -6.64 6.88 -10.39
CA ILE A 658 -7.97 6.59 -9.88
C ILE A 658 -7.82 5.76 -8.62
N SER A 659 -8.49 6.15 -7.53
CA SER A 659 -8.65 5.28 -6.37
C SER A 659 -10.13 5.09 -6.05
N VAL A 660 -10.51 3.85 -5.83
CA VAL A 660 -11.87 3.42 -5.50
C VAL A 660 -11.86 2.69 -4.18
N TRP A 661 -12.62 3.20 -3.22
CA TRP A 661 -13.03 2.46 -2.04
C TRP A 661 -14.47 1.97 -2.21
N TYR A 662 -14.74 0.74 -1.80
CA TYR A 662 -16.07 0.11 -1.77
C TYR A 662 -16.24 -0.57 -0.41
N GLY A 663 -17.32 -0.26 0.32
CA GLY A 663 -17.51 -0.84 1.63
C GLY A 663 -18.79 -0.35 2.31
N TYR A 664 -18.76 -0.29 3.64
CA TYR A 664 -19.90 0.12 4.44
C TYR A 664 -19.51 1.21 5.43
N LEU A 665 -20.36 2.24 5.56
CA LEU A 665 -20.15 3.31 6.55
C LEU A 665 -20.47 2.84 7.97
N LYS A 666 -21.39 1.91 8.12
CA LYS A 666 -21.78 1.32 9.41
C LYS A 666 -21.76 -0.20 9.29
N ILE A 667 -21.23 -0.86 10.33
CA ILE A 667 -21.26 -2.32 10.43
C ILE A 667 -22.70 -2.74 10.78
N ASN A 668 -23.27 -3.64 9.98
CA ASN A 668 -24.57 -4.26 10.24
C ASN A 668 -24.55 -5.69 9.70
N LYS A 669 -25.07 -6.63 10.48
CA LYS A 669 -25.14 -8.06 10.13
C LYS A 669 -25.88 -8.34 8.82
N ASP A 670 -26.82 -7.46 8.45
CA ASP A 670 -27.62 -7.61 7.23
C ASP A 670 -26.89 -7.15 5.96
N TYR A 671 -25.74 -6.47 6.09
CA TYR A 671 -25.02 -5.85 4.97
C TYR A 671 -23.78 -6.67 4.57
N VAL A 672 -23.07 -7.20 5.56
CA VAL A 672 -21.83 -7.89 5.33
C VAL A 672 -22.13 -9.26 4.78
N SER A 673 -22.01 -9.41 3.48
CA SER A 673 -22.07 -10.72 2.85
C SER A 673 -20.80 -11.51 3.16
N ASN A 674 -20.97 -12.82 3.36
CA ASN A 674 -19.87 -13.72 3.66
C ASN A 674 -18.92 -13.99 2.48
N SER A 675 -19.02 -13.22 1.39
CA SER A 675 -18.24 -13.50 0.20
C SER A 675 -17.58 -12.23 -0.35
N TYR A 676 -16.32 -12.38 -0.70
CA TYR A 676 -15.60 -11.46 -1.56
C TYR A 676 -16.29 -11.38 -2.93
N THR A 677 -16.92 -10.27 -3.22
CA THR A 677 -17.82 -10.13 -4.37
C THR A 677 -17.14 -9.60 -5.64
N GLY A 678 -15.92 -9.07 -5.54
CA GLY A 678 -15.25 -8.41 -6.68
C GLY A 678 -15.89 -7.08 -7.12
N ASN A 679 -16.87 -6.57 -6.39
CA ASN A 679 -17.65 -5.37 -6.76
C ASN A 679 -16.79 -4.11 -6.92
N HIS A 680 -15.75 -3.95 -6.08
CA HIS A 680 -14.79 -2.85 -6.19
C HIS A 680 -14.02 -2.87 -7.52
N ARG A 681 -13.76 -4.05 -8.08
CA ARG A 681 -13.07 -4.21 -9.37
C ARG A 681 -13.97 -3.80 -10.54
N SER A 682 -15.22 -4.25 -10.54
CA SER A 682 -16.19 -3.86 -11.56
C SER A 682 -16.51 -2.37 -11.50
N LEU A 683 -16.56 -1.80 -10.28
CA LEU A 683 -16.72 -0.36 -10.08
C LEU A 683 -15.51 0.42 -10.64
N PHE A 684 -14.29 -0.02 -10.31
CA PHE A 684 -13.07 0.57 -10.86
C PHE A 684 -13.05 0.48 -12.39
N GLN A 685 -13.40 -0.69 -12.97
CA GLN A 685 -13.50 -0.85 -14.42
C GLN A 685 -14.46 0.14 -15.05
N ALA A 686 -15.64 0.32 -14.47
CA ALA A 686 -16.63 1.26 -14.97
C ALA A 686 -16.09 2.71 -15.00
N VAL A 687 -15.35 3.12 -13.97
CA VAL A 687 -14.70 4.44 -13.93
C VAL A 687 -13.55 4.52 -14.92
N ALA A 688 -12.65 3.53 -14.90
CA ALA A 688 -11.41 3.56 -15.67
C ALA A 688 -11.65 3.52 -17.19
N CYS A 689 -12.68 2.80 -17.65
CA CYS A 689 -13.09 2.78 -19.08
C CYS A 689 -13.45 4.16 -19.64
N GLY A 690 -13.97 5.06 -18.82
CA GLY A 690 -14.32 6.42 -19.27
C GLY A 690 -13.26 7.47 -18.94
N VAL A 691 -12.29 7.16 -18.09
CA VAL A 691 -11.26 8.12 -17.64
C VAL A 691 -9.91 7.86 -18.29
N PHE A 692 -9.46 6.61 -18.39
CA PHE A 692 -8.13 6.30 -18.96
C PHE A 692 -8.13 6.45 -20.48
N LYS A 693 -7.11 7.13 -20.99
CA LYS A 693 -6.95 7.39 -22.41
C LYS A 693 -6.29 6.23 -23.12
N GLN A 694 -6.75 5.92 -24.31
CA GLN A 694 -6.07 4.98 -25.22
C GLN A 694 -4.83 5.64 -25.84
N GLY A 695 -3.82 4.83 -26.14
CA GLY A 695 -2.62 5.27 -26.87
C GLY A 695 -1.59 6.03 -26.04
N SER A 696 -1.89 6.40 -24.79
CA SER A 696 -0.89 6.95 -23.88
C SER A 696 -0.05 5.83 -23.28
N ASN A 697 1.28 6.00 -23.24
CA ASN A 697 2.23 5.01 -22.71
C ASN A 697 3.28 5.70 -21.83
N TRP A 698 3.83 4.97 -20.86
CA TRP A 698 4.99 5.43 -20.10
C TRP A 698 6.27 5.26 -20.93
N THR A 699 7.17 6.21 -20.81
CA THR A 699 8.51 6.14 -21.39
C THR A 699 9.47 5.57 -20.36
N LYS A 700 10.23 4.54 -20.75
CA LYS A 700 11.28 3.97 -19.89
C LYS A 700 12.43 4.99 -19.77
N PRO A 701 12.84 5.39 -18.55
CA PRO A 701 13.98 6.27 -18.36
C PRO A 701 15.29 5.56 -18.67
N ASP A 702 16.31 6.34 -19.08
CA ASP A 702 17.64 5.81 -19.42
C ASP A 702 18.36 5.17 -18.22
N GLY A 703 17.93 5.49 -17.02
CA GLY A 703 18.42 4.91 -15.75
C GLY A 703 17.85 3.53 -15.41
N VAL A 704 16.92 2.98 -16.24
CA VAL A 704 16.37 1.63 -16.07
C VAL A 704 16.81 0.75 -17.21
N VAL A 705 17.38 -0.41 -16.86
CA VAL A 705 17.77 -1.44 -17.83
C VAL A 705 16.89 -2.69 -17.67
N GLU A 706 16.53 -3.26 -18.82
CA GLU A 706 15.92 -4.59 -18.90
C GLU A 706 17.00 -5.62 -19.07
N VAL A 707 17.03 -6.62 -18.18
CA VAL A 707 18.04 -7.66 -18.19
C VAL A 707 17.38 -9.02 -18.10
N GLU A 708 17.78 -9.91 -19.03
CA GLU A 708 17.44 -11.32 -18.93
C GLU A 708 18.32 -11.97 -17.86
N VAL A 709 17.73 -12.59 -16.86
CA VAL A 709 18.41 -13.26 -15.75
C VAL A 709 17.96 -14.71 -15.63
N GLU A 710 18.83 -15.56 -15.07
CA GLU A 710 18.48 -16.95 -14.80
C GLU A 710 17.64 -17.03 -13.51
N TYR A 711 16.43 -17.57 -13.62
CA TYR A 711 15.54 -17.76 -12.48
C TYR A 711 16.12 -18.71 -11.43
N GLU A 712 15.86 -18.43 -10.15
CA GLU A 712 16.44 -19.15 -9.00
C GLU A 712 17.96 -19.00 -8.90
N THR A 713 18.51 -17.85 -9.20
CA THR A 713 19.87 -17.46 -8.83
C THR A 713 19.81 -16.33 -7.77
N TRP A 714 20.63 -16.41 -6.75
CA TRP A 714 20.74 -15.36 -5.73
C TRP A 714 22.20 -15.19 -5.26
N PRO A 715 22.79 -14.00 -5.40
CA PRO A 715 22.28 -12.84 -6.16
C PRO A 715 21.89 -13.17 -7.60
N ALA A 716 21.16 -12.24 -8.25
CA ALA A 716 20.78 -12.39 -9.67
C ALA A 716 22.00 -12.61 -10.55
N LYS A 717 21.90 -13.50 -11.54
CA LYS A 717 22.96 -13.77 -12.53
C LYS A 717 22.39 -13.79 -13.94
N LEU A 718 23.23 -13.42 -14.91
CA LEU A 718 22.91 -13.53 -16.33
C LEU A 718 22.77 -15.02 -16.71
N PRO A 719 21.86 -15.37 -17.64
CA PRO A 719 21.80 -16.73 -18.15
C PRO A 719 23.05 -17.05 -18.98
N SER A 720 23.49 -18.30 -18.91
CA SER A 720 24.49 -18.81 -19.83
C SER A 720 23.87 -19.11 -21.22
N GLU A 721 24.69 -19.36 -22.23
CA GLU A 721 24.20 -19.82 -23.57
C GLU A 721 23.43 -21.15 -23.50
N TYR A 722 23.61 -21.91 -22.40
CA TYR A 722 22.97 -23.20 -22.14
C TYR A 722 21.79 -23.13 -21.19
N THR A 723 21.45 -21.96 -20.64
CA THR A 723 20.29 -21.83 -19.71
C THR A 723 19.01 -22.13 -20.46
N PRO A 724 18.15 -23.07 -20.00
CA PRO A 724 16.85 -23.36 -20.62
C PRO A 724 15.96 -22.13 -20.68
N ASP A 725 15.23 -21.93 -21.78
CA ASP A 725 14.40 -20.73 -21.99
C ASP A 725 13.33 -20.54 -20.93
N ASN A 726 12.78 -21.62 -20.38
CA ASN A 726 11.77 -21.56 -19.30
C ASN A 726 12.35 -21.14 -17.94
N LEU A 727 13.68 -21.01 -17.82
CA LEU A 727 14.38 -20.46 -16.65
C LEU A 727 14.97 -19.07 -16.90
N LYS A 728 14.70 -18.48 -18.06
CA LYS A 728 15.08 -17.10 -18.35
C LYS A 728 13.90 -16.17 -18.05
N VAL A 729 14.15 -15.13 -17.26
CA VAL A 729 13.15 -14.11 -16.93
C VAL A 729 13.73 -12.73 -17.20
N THR A 730 12.95 -11.86 -17.83
CA THR A 730 13.34 -10.47 -18.07
C THR A 730 12.83 -9.59 -16.95
N GLU A 731 13.74 -8.89 -16.29
CA GLU A 731 13.42 -8.06 -15.15
C GLU A 731 14.14 -6.70 -15.20
N LEU A 732 13.67 -5.73 -14.40
CA LEU A 732 14.16 -4.36 -14.41
C LEU A 732 15.16 -4.15 -13.28
N PHE A 733 16.23 -3.43 -13.62
CA PHE A 733 17.27 -3.00 -12.69
C PHE A 733 17.54 -1.50 -12.87
N LYS A 734 17.94 -0.83 -11.79
CA LYS A 734 18.55 0.50 -11.93
C LYS A 734 19.90 0.32 -12.61
N LYS A 735 20.21 1.17 -13.57
CA LYS A 735 21.46 1.13 -14.31
C LYS A 735 22.68 1.19 -13.39
N GLY A 736 23.59 0.25 -13.54
CA GLY A 736 24.76 0.07 -12.66
C GLY A 736 24.52 -0.86 -11.46
N THR A 737 23.30 -1.41 -11.31
CA THR A 737 22.99 -2.43 -10.30
C THR A 737 22.60 -3.78 -10.91
N GLU A 738 22.56 -3.85 -12.23
CA GLU A 738 22.29 -5.08 -12.98
C GLU A 738 23.38 -6.13 -12.77
N PRO A 739 23.06 -7.44 -12.80
CA PRO A 739 24.05 -8.49 -12.69
C PRO A 739 25.02 -8.48 -13.87
N THR A 740 26.30 -8.69 -13.58
CA THR A 740 27.38 -8.87 -14.57
C THR A 740 27.87 -10.31 -14.64
N ASP A 741 27.64 -11.08 -13.60
CA ASP A 741 28.08 -12.47 -13.51
C ASP A 741 27.12 -13.37 -14.27
N VAL A 742 27.70 -14.27 -15.10
CA VAL A 742 26.96 -15.33 -15.77
C VAL A 742 26.74 -16.50 -14.82
N SER A 743 25.58 -17.11 -14.85
CA SER A 743 25.30 -18.32 -14.07
C SER A 743 26.17 -19.50 -14.53
N ASP A 744 26.78 -20.15 -13.57
CA ASP A 744 27.53 -21.37 -13.79
C ASP A 744 26.66 -22.65 -13.71
N ARG A 745 25.35 -22.49 -13.45
CA ARG A 745 24.43 -23.62 -13.28
C ARG A 745 24.32 -24.48 -14.53
N PHE A 746 24.15 -23.87 -15.70
CA PHE A 746 24.04 -24.54 -16.98
C PHE A 746 25.23 -24.26 -17.89
N SER A 747 26.42 -24.08 -17.36
CA SER A 747 27.63 -23.94 -18.14
C SER A 747 27.90 -25.22 -18.95
N LYS A 748 28.71 -25.12 -20.00
CA LYS A 748 29.24 -26.30 -20.70
C LYS A 748 29.90 -27.24 -19.70
N LEU A 749 29.52 -28.52 -19.76
CA LEU A 749 30.12 -29.51 -18.87
C LEU A 749 31.63 -29.62 -19.11
N PRO A 750 32.44 -29.68 -18.04
CA PRO A 750 33.88 -29.92 -18.20
C PRO A 750 34.13 -31.33 -18.74
N SER A 751 35.18 -31.48 -19.55
CA SER A 751 35.62 -32.79 -19.97
C SER A 751 36.12 -33.59 -18.76
N VAL A 752 35.94 -34.92 -18.81
CA VAL A 752 36.49 -35.82 -17.80
C VAL A 752 38.02 -35.70 -17.81
N THR A 753 38.62 -35.87 -16.65
CA THR A 753 40.10 -35.88 -16.49
C THR A 753 40.64 -37.27 -16.21
N ASP A 754 41.95 -37.45 -16.29
CA ASP A 754 42.64 -38.73 -16.02
C ASP A 754 42.12 -39.91 -16.83
N LEU A 755 41.59 -39.67 -18.04
CA LEU A 755 41.14 -40.74 -18.89
C LEU A 755 42.31 -41.67 -19.28
N LYS A 756 42.22 -42.89 -18.85
CA LYS A 756 43.24 -43.95 -19.09
C LYS A 756 42.55 -45.21 -19.60
N GLY A 757 43.30 -45.97 -20.39
CA GLY A 757 42.85 -47.26 -20.85
C GLY A 757 43.91 -48.32 -20.58
N THR A 758 43.49 -49.42 -20.02
CA THR A 758 44.38 -50.58 -19.75
C THR A 758 43.83 -51.82 -20.44
N VAL A 759 44.68 -52.51 -21.20
CA VAL A 759 44.33 -53.74 -21.92
C VAL A 759 44.88 -54.92 -21.16
N LYS A 760 44.01 -55.86 -20.76
CA LYS A 760 44.39 -57.13 -20.16
C LYS A 760 43.41 -58.21 -20.58
N ASP A 761 43.87 -59.35 -20.93
CA ASP A 761 43.04 -60.56 -21.29
C ASP A 761 41.95 -60.24 -22.34
N ASN A 762 42.33 -59.55 -23.42
CA ASN A 762 41.47 -59.09 -24.50
C ASN A 762 40.31 -58.18 -24.04
N LYS A 763 40.43 -57.57 -22.86
CA LYS A 763 39.52 -56.59 -22.32
C LYS A 763 40.20 -55.22 -22.19
N LEU A 764 39.59 -54.19 -22.71
CA LEU A 764 39.97 -52.80 -22.45
C LEU A 764 39.15 -52.26 -21.33
N THR A 765 39.79 -51.85 -20.27
CA THR A 765 39.16 -51.09 -19.16
C THR A 765 39.57 -49.63 -19.32
N LEU A 766 38.58 -48.79 -19.59
CA LEU A 766 38.67 -47.33 -19.54
C LEU A 766 38.32 -46.85 -18.16
N THR A 767 39.08 -45.92 -17.63
CA THR A 767 38.81 -45.26 -16.34
C THR A 767 39.05 -43.78 -16.44
N TRP A 768 38.24 -42.96 -15.77
CA TRP A 768 38.36 -41.50 -15.74
C TRP A 768 37.92 -40.93 -14.39
N THR A 769 38.33 -39.69 -14.13
CA THR A 769 37.79 -38.90 -13.01
C THR A 769 36.46 -38.29 -13.44
N GLY A 770 35.38 -38.57 -12.70
CA GLY A 770 34.07 -38.04 -12.95
C GLY A 770 33.97 -36.54 -12.66
N ILE A 771 32.98 -35.87 -13.20
CA ILE A 771 32.69 -34.46 -13.00
C ILE A 771 31.54 -34.28 -11.98
N LYS A 772 31.46 -33.08 -11.38
CA LYS A 772 30.34 -32.65 -10.51
C LYS A 772 29.67 -31.43 -11.15
N PRO A 773 28.61 -31.61 -11.92
CA PRO A 773 27.92 -30.50 -12.56
C PRO A 773 27.08 -29.69 -11.58
N ASN A 774 27.10 -28.35 -11.68
CA ASN A 774 26.45 -27.44 -10.76
C ASN A 774 24.91 -27.56 -10.76
N ALA A 775 24.29 -27.86 -11.92
CA ALA A 775 22.84 -27.95 -12.07
C ALA A 775 22.21 -29.02 -11.14
N ILE A 776 22.91 -30.12 -10.89
CA ILE A 776 22.44 -31.26 -10.09
C ILE A 776 23.25 -31.45 -8.81
N ASP A 777 24.09 -30.49 -8.42
CA ASP A 777 24.86 -30.56 -7.17
C ASP A 777 23.96 -30.26 -5.98
N ASP A 778 23.66 -31.30 -5.21
CA ASP A 778 22.83 -31.21 -4.01
C ASP A 778 23.37 -30.21 -2.96
N THR A 779 24.69 -30.03 -2.88
CA THR A 779 25.28 -29.04 -1.95
C THR A 779 24.90 -27.63 -2.36
N LYS A 780 25.10 -27.27 -3.63
CA LYS A 780 24.74 -25.94 -4.15
C LYS A 780 23.24 -25.67 -4.11
N ILE A 781 22.43 -26.68 -4.39
CA ILE A 781 20.97 -26.59 -4.27
C ILE A 781 20.57 -26.31 -2.81
N ASN A 782 21.13 -27.05 -1.86
CA ASN A 782 20.85 -26.86 -0.44
C ASN A 782 21.33 -25.49 0.07
N GLU A 783 22.51 -25.04 -0.32
CA GLU A 783 23.06 -23.71 0.05
C GLU A 783 22.14 -22.59 -0.43
N LEU A 784 21.71 -22.60 -1.69
CA LEU A 784 20.81 -21.62 -2.25
C LEU A 784 19.50 -21.54 -1.47
N PHE A 785 18.81 -22.67 -1.30
CA PHE A 785 17.50 -22.65 -0.64
C PHE A 785 17.60 -22.40 0.87
N THR A 786 18.72 -22.76 1.51
CA THR A 786 18.97 -22.40 2.91
C THR A 786 19.14 -20.89 3.09
N SER A 787 19.71 -20.20 2.10
CA SER A 787 19.86 -18.75 2.15
C SER A 787 18.54 -17.99 1.94
N LEU A 788 17.56 -18.61 1.28
CA LEU A 788 16.30 -17.98 0.89
C LEU A 788 15.11 -18.32 1.81
N PHE A 789 15.07 -19.55 2.35
CA PHE A 789 13.98 -20.07 3.17
C PHE A 789 14.36 -20.15 4.65
N GLN A 790 13.47 -19.68 5.50
CA GLN A 790 13.59 -19.81 6.97
C GLN A 790 12.89 -21.08 7.48
N ASP A 791 11.73 -21.44 6.91
CA ASP A 791 11.01 -22.65 7.28
C ASP A 791 11.63 -23.89 6.65
N GLU A 792 11.99 -24.89 7.47
CA GLU A 792 12.65 -26.11 7.03
C GLU A 792 11.75 -26.97 6.12
N GLY A 793 10.46 -27.05 6.41
CA GLY A 793 9.52 -27.84 5.63
C GLY A 793 9.35 -27.28 4.21
N TYR A 794 9.17 -25.97 4.09
CA TYR A 794 9.04 -25.29 2.79
C TYR A 794 10.37 -25.28 2.03
N ARG A 795 11.49 -25.12 2.72
CA ARG A 795 12.82 -25.26 2.14
C ARG A 795 13.01 -26.65 1.52
N ASN A 796 12.69 -27.71 2.27
CA ASN A 796 12.79 -29.09 1.78
C ASN A 796 11.85 -29.34 0.58
N ASN A 797 10.64 -28.76 0.60
CA ASN A 797 9.73 -28.82 -0.55
C ASN A 797 10.30 -28.12 -1.78
N ALA A 798 10.93 -26.96 -1.62
CA ALA A 798 11.58 -26.22 -2.71
C ALA A 798 12.77 -27.01 -3.29
N ILE A 799 13.61 -27.61 -2.43
CA ILE A 799 14.71 -28.49 -2.83
C ILE A 799 14.15 -29.69 -3.62
N GLN A 800 13.10 -30.30 -3.13
CA GLN A 800 12.47 -31.44 -3.82
C GLN A 800 11.84 -31.04 -5.16
N ALA A 801 11.21 -29.89 -5.24
CA ALA A 801 10.68 -29.34 -6.48
C ALA A 801 11.80 -29.10 -7.51
N ARG A 802 12.95 -28.56 -7.09
CA ARG A 802 14.14 -28.40 -7.92
C ARG A 802 14.67 -29.75 -8.40
N LYS A 803 14.74 -30.76 -7.52
CA LYS A 803 15.14 -32.12 -7.91
C LYS A 803 14.18 -32.75 -8.90
N ASN A 804 12.89 -32.58 -8.70
CA ASN A 804 11.88 -33.05 -9.64
C ASN A 804 12.00 -32.35 -11.02
N TYR A 805 12.22 -31.04 -11.02
CA TYR A 805 12.50 -30.30 -12.25
C TYR A 805 13.75 -30.86 -12.94
N ASN A 806 14.85 -31.07 -12.22
CA ASN A 806 16.09 -31.63 -12.75
C ASN A 806 15.86 -33.02 -13.33
N ASN A 807 15.15 -33.91 -12.63
CA ASN A 807 14.83 -35.24 -13.14
C ASN A 807 14.00 -35.22 -14.42
N ALA A 808 13.05 -34.29 -14.54
CA ALA A 808 12.15 -34.19 -15.68
C ALA A 808 12.78 -33.48 -16.88
N ASN A 809 13.67 -32.50 -16.68
CA ASN A 809 14.16 -31.63 -17.76
C ASN A 809 15.65 -31.71 -18.01
N ILE A 810 16.45 -32.18 -17.05
CA ILE A 810 17.92 -32.28 -17.16
C ILE A 810 18.33 -33.74 -17.28
N GLY A 811 17.79 -34.60 -16.44
CA GLY A 811 18.14 -36.01 -16.34
C GLY A 811 19.41 -36.25 -15.53
N ASN A 812 19.88 -37.51 -15.54
CA ASN A 812 21.06 -37.91 -14.81
C ASN A 812 22.34 -37.58 -15.60
N LEU A 813 23.44 -37.37 -14.86
CA LEU A 813 24.76 -37.29 -15.48
C LEU A 813 25.16 -38.66 -15.99
N VAL A 814 25.58 -38.73 -17.26
CA VAL A 814 26.09 -39.94 -17.92
C VAL A 814 27.36 -39.60 -18.67
N TYR A 815 28.13 -40.64 -18.87
CA TYR A 815 29.35 -40.62 -19.71
C TYR A 815 29.05 -41.42 -20.96
N LYS A 816 29.12 -40.78 -22.14
CA LYS A 816 28.97 -41.42 -23.44
C LYS A 816 30.35 -41.79 -23.92
N VAL A 817 30.61 -43.09 -24.00
CA VAL A 817 31.91 -43.60 -24.44
C VAL A 817 31.81 -43.96 -25.90
N TYR A 818 32.69 -43.37 -26.69
CA TYR A 818 32.77 -43.56 -28.15
C TYR A 818 34.07 -44.20 -28.56
N SER A 819 34.06 -44.99 -29.62
CA SER A 819 35.25 -45.25 -30.41
C SER A 819 35.40 -44.18 -31.45
N LYS A 820 36.66 -43.84 -31.81
CA LYS A 820 37.00 -42.86 -32.88
C LYS A 820 37.77 -43.57 -33.97
N ASP A 821 37.24 -43.50 -35.20
CA ASP A 821 37.91 -44.10 -36.34
C ASP A 821 39.09 -43.23 -36.85
N SER A 822 39.81 -43.71 -37.86
CA SER A 822 40.92 -42.98 -38.48
C SER A 822 40.52 -41.70 -39.20
N SER A 823 39.26 -41.56 -39.55
CA SER A 823 38.67 -40.37 -40.17
C SER A 823 38.15 -39.36 -39.15
N GLY A 824 38.16 -39.71 -37.86
CA GLY A 824 37.71 -38.86 -36.77
C GLY A 824 36.23 -39.04 -36.39
N ASN A 825 35.51 -39.94 -37.03
CA ASN A 825 34.09 -40.19 -36.71
C ASN A 825 33.95 -40.94 -35.40
N LEU A 826 32.94 -40.53 -34.62
CA LEU A 826 32.60 -41.13 -33.35
C LEU A 826 31.48 -42.16 -33.48
N SER A 827 31.70 -43.37 -32.95
CA SER A 827 30.68 -44.40 -32.84
C SER A 827 30.42 -44.70 -31.36
N LEU A 828 29.16 -44.52 -30.91
CA LEU A 828 28.77 -44.75 -29.53
C LEU A 828 28.94 -46.24 -29.17
N ILE A 829 29.69 -46.51 -28.10
CA ILE A 829 29.87 -47.86 -27.58
C ILE A 829 28.87 -48.08 -26.45
N LYS A 830 28.84 -47.18 -25.48
CA LYS A 830 27.96 -47.29 -24.31
C LYS A 830 27.73 -45.95 -23.66
N GLU A 831 26.55 -45.78 -23.09
CA GLU A 831 26.22 -44.75 -22.08
C GLU A 831 26.28 -45.38 -20.68
N THR A 832 26.94 -44.75 -19.72
CA THR A 832 27.08 -45.24 -18.33
C THR A 832 27.11 -44.10 -17.35
N SER A 833 26.63 -44.33 -16.15
CA SER A 833 26.81 -43.44 -14.97
C SER A 833 28.16 -43.69 -14.23
N ASP A 834 28.77 -44.85 -14.50
CA ASP A 834 30.04 -45.24 -13.87
C ASP A 834 31.24 -44.50 -14.47
N THR A 835 32.26 -44.32 -13.71
CA THR A 835 33.54 -43.71 -14.16
C THR A 835 34.53 -44.74 -14.68
N THR A 836 34.05 -45.95 -15.02
CA THR A 836 34.80 -47.05 -15.59
C THR A 836 33.92 -47.79 -16.59
N LEU A 837 34.54 -48.29 -17.68
CA LEU A 837 33.91 -49.13 -18.64
C LEU A 837 34.89 -50.22 -19.12
N THR A 838 34.45 -51.46 -19.04
CA THR A 838 35.22 -52.57 -19.63
C THR A 838 34.49 -53.10 -20.87
N ILE A 839 35.24 -53.27 -21.96
CA ILE A 839 34.75 -53.77 -23.25
C ILE A 839 35.70 -54.82 -23.79
N ASP A 840 35.18 -55.75 -24.54
CA ASP A 840 36.01 -56.71 -25.26
C ASP A 840 36.69 -56.03 -26.47
N VAL A 841 37.97 -56.31 -26.69
CA VAL A 841 38.73 -55.73 -27.77
C VAL A 841 39.47 -56.83 -28.52
N THR A 842 39.65 -56.57 -29.79
CA THR A 842 40.43 -57.44 -30.70
C THR A 842 41.60 -56.63 -31.26
N SER A 843 42.52 -57.29 -31.95
CA SER A 843 43.65 -56.64 -32.63
C SER A 843 43.24 -55.64 -33.70
N SER A 844 41.96 -55.70 -34.17
CA SER A 844 41.36 -54.77 -35.14
C SER A 844 40.38 -53.76 -34.52
N SER A 845 40.24 -53.73 -33.19
CA SER A 845 39.45 -52.73 -32.48
C SER A 845 40.00 -51.31 -32.73
N PRO A 846 39.19 -50.27 -32.61
CA PRO A 846 39.67 -48.89 -32.67
C PRO A 846 40.73 -48.64 -31.60
N THR A 847 41.74 -47.81 -31.91
CA THR A 847 42.84 -47.47 -30.97
C THR A 847 42.58 -46.17 -30.22
N LYS A 848 41.54 -45.43 -30.59
CA LYS A 848 41.18 -44.17 -29.96
C LYS A 848 39.78 -44.23 -29.39
N TYR A 849 39.61 -43.76 -28.13
CA TYR A 849 38.37 -43.71 -27.44
C TYR A 849 38.14 -42.34 -26.89
N VAL A 850 36.87 -41.91 -26.90
CA VAL A 850 36.47 -40.58 -26.48
C VAL A 850 35.37 -40.73 -25.44
N VAL A 851 35.51 -40.01 -24.32
CA VAL A 851 34.49 -39.95 -23.29
C VAL A 851 33.94 -38.54 -23.22
N ILE A 852 32.61 -38.41 -23.40
CA ILE A 852 31.86 -37.17 -23.36
C ILE A 852 30.91 -37.22 -22.15
N ALA A 853 31.04 -36.27 -21.19
CA ALA A 853 30.07 -36.10 -20.12
C ALA A 853 28.82 -35.39 -20.69
N SER A 854 27.64 -35.88 -20.40
CA SER A 854 26.34 -35.36 -20.86
C SER A 854 25.29 -35.66 -19.85
N TYR A 855 24.16 -34.95 -19.92
CA TYR A 855 22.93 -35.39 -19.25
C TYR A 855 22.10 -36.31 -20.13
N THR A 856 21.22 -37.12 -19.55
CA THR A 856 20.36 -38.04 -20.29
C THR A 856 19.26 -37.32 -21.06
N ILE A 857 18.80 -36.15 -20.62
CA ILE A 857 17.74 -35.35 -21.24
C ILE A 857 18.33 -34.06 -21.83
N PHE A 858 18.96 -33.21 -21.05
CA PHE A 858 19.52 -31.95 -21.50
C PHE A 858 20.95 -32.15 -22.04
N THR A 859 21.05 -32.40 -23.31
CA THR A 859 22.34 -32.74 -23.96
C THR A 859 23.07 -31.54 -24.58
N ALA A 860 22.44 -30.35 -24.61
CA ALA A 860 22.95 -29.17 -25.29
C ALA A 860 24.30 -28.70 -24.77
N ASN A 861 24.54 -28.85 -23.44
CA ASN A 861 25.76 -28.42 -22.76
C ASN A 861 26.78 -29.56 -22.53
N ALA A 862 26.69 -30.65 -23.30
CA ALA A 862 27.65 -31.76 -23.18
C ALA A 862 29.09 -31.28 -23.28
N SER A 863 29.98 -31.97 -22.57
CA SER A 863 31.42 -31.65 -22.57
C SER A 863 32.06 -31.84 -23.93
N ASP A 864 33.23 -31.23 -24.13
CA ASP A 864 34.15 -31.67 -25.16
C ASP A 864 34.63 -33.08 -24.81
N GLY A 865 34.93 -33.88 -25.86
CA GLY A 865 35.40 -35.26 -25.67
C GLY A 865 36.81 -35.29 -25.12
N ALA A 866 37.03 -36.01 -24.04
CA ALA A 866 38.37 -36.42 -23.61
C ALA A 866 38.79 -37.63 -24.40
N GLU A 867 39.97 -37.61 -25.04
CA GLU A 867 40.46 -38.67 -25.91
C GLU A 867 41.60 -39.45 -25.25
N VAL A 868 41.62 -40.76 -25.43
CA VAL A 868 42.74 -41.63 -25.05
C VAL A 868 43.08 -42.52 -26.22
N SER A 869 44.37 -42.71 -26.43
CA SER A 869 44.92 -43.65 -27.42
C SER A 869 45.41 -44.92 -26.71
N ILE A 870 45.01 -46.05 -27.24
CA ILE A 870 45.26 -47.38 -26.67
C ILE A 870 46.20 -48.12 -27.59
N LYS A 871 47.21 -48.80 -27.00
CA LYS A 871 48.06 -49.75 -27.76
C LYS A 871 47.43 -51.13 -27.70
N LEU A 872 47.23 -51.76 -28.86
CA LEU A 872 46.58 -53.08 -29.01
C LEU A 872 47.60 -54.19 -29.29
N ASP A 873 48.96 -53.84 -29.24
CA ASP A 873 50.05 -54.73 -29.63
C ASP A 873 50.12 -56.05 -28.80
N THR A 874 49.45 -56.11 -27.66
CA THR A 874 49.45 -57.30 -26.77
C THR A 874 48.21 -58.19 -26.96
N ILE A 875 47.28 -57.78 -27.83
CA ILE A 875 46.05 -58.55 -28.08
C ILE A 875 46.30 -59.65 -29.10
N LYS A 876 46.08 -60.86 -28.65
CA LYS A 876 46.06 -61.98 -29.56
C LYS A 876 44.73 -61.99 -30.33
N PRO A 877 44.78 -61.99 -31.66
CA PRO A 877 43.52 -62.02 -32.41
C PRO A 877 42.70 -63.31 -32.06
N ASN A 878 41.41 -63.17 -31.91
CA ASN A 878 40.50 -64.28 -31.74
C ASN A 878 39.93 -64.69 -33.13
N VAL A 879 40.77 -65.42 -33.84
CA VAL A 879 40.51 -65.77 -35.24
C VAL A 879 39.59 -67.00 -35.37
N THR A 880 38.37 -66.75 -35.89
CA THR A 880 37.45 -67.83 -36.22
C THR A 880 37.25 -67.88 -37.74
N VAL A 881 37.19 -69.06 -38.29
CA VAL A 881 37.01 -69.26 -39.73
C VAL A 881 35.77 -70.13 -39.97
N THR A 882 34.88 -69.62 -40.79
CA THR A 882 33.70 -70.36 -41.28
C THR A 882 33.72 -70.51 -42.78
N LEU A 883 33.66 -71.74 -43.22
CA LEU A 883 33.49 -72.01 -44.70
C LEU A 883 32.03 -71.78 -45.07
N LYS A 884 31.81 -71.20 -46.24
CA LYS A 884 30.44 -71.05 -46.83
C LYS A 884 29.88 -72.35 -47.32
N SER A 885 30.79 -73.30 -47.69
CA SER A 885 30.44 -74.71 -48.02
C SER A 885 31.63 -75.60 -47.71
N ASP A 886 31.37 -76.74 -47.12
CA ASP A 886 32.36 -77.76 -46.81
C ASP A 886 32.73 -78.64 -48.01
N THR A 887 32.01 -78.45 -49.15
CA THR A 887 32.25 -79.14 -50.40
C THR A 887 32.30 -78.20 -51.59
N ALA A 888 33.05 -78.57 -52.61
CA ALA A 888 33.00 -77.95 -53.97
C ALA A 888 32.97 -79.00 -55.00
N GLN A 889 32.48 -78.69 -56.19
CA GLN A 889 32.47 -79.66 -57.31
C GLN A 889 33.09 -79.04 -58.55
N LEU A 890 33.78 -79.83 -59.35
CA LEU A 890 34.22 -79.53 -60.70
C LEU A 890 33.89 -80.74 -61.59
N ALA A 891 33.68 -80.48 -62.89
CA ALA A 891 33.48 -81.51 -63.83
C ALA A 891 34.88 -82.07 -64.26
N VAL A 892 34.90 -83.34 -64.66
CA VAL A 892 36.16 -83.92 -65.33
C VAL A 892 36.54 -83.10 -66.51
N GLY A 893 37.76 -82.60 -66.54
CA GLY A 893 38.40 -81.78 -67.58
C GLY A 893 38.37 -80.28 -67.27
N GLU A 894 37.60 -79.79 -66.29
CA GLU A 894 37.62 -78.43 -65.91
C GLU A 894 38.94 -78.13 -65.11
N THR A 895 39.49 -76.93 -65.29
CA THR A 895 40.74 -76.53 -64.62
C THR A 895 40.39 -75.91 -63.23
N TYR A 896 40.94 -76.51 -62.17
CA TYR A 896 40.90 -75.85 -60.85
C TYR A 896 41.79 -74.61 -60.88
N THR A 897 41.11 -73.43 -60.61
CA THR A 897 41.82 -72.16 -60.49
C THR A 897 41.77 -71.71 -59.01
N LYS A 898 42.96 -71.48 -58.50
CA LYS A 898 43.10 -71.00 -57.12
C LYS A 898 42.42 -69.62 -57.01
N PRO A 899 41.51 -69.41 -56.01
CA PRO A 899 40.85 -68.17 -55.84
C PRO A 899 41.79 -66.97 -55.55
N THR A 900 41.49 -65.86 -56.13
CA THR A 900 42.16 -64.55 -55.82
C THR A 900 41.46 -63.78 -54.67
N ASP A 901 40.16 -64.03 -54.43
CA ASP A 901 39.38 -63.50 -53.32
C ASP A 901 38.70 -64.67 -52.57
N TYR A 902 39.22 -64.97 -51.36
CA TYR A 902 38.70 -66.02 -50.47
C TYR A 902 37.38 -65.64 -49.80
N SER A 903 36.92 -64.36 -49.88
CA SER A 903 35.63 -63.95 -49.29
C SER A 903 34.45 -64.66 -49.93
N THR A 904 34.63 -65.29 -51.16
CA THR A 904 33.60 -66.12 -51.77
C THR A 904 33.51 -67.53 -51.17
N ILE A 905 34.53 -67.95 -50.49
CA ILE A 905 34.72 -69.33 -49.95
C ILE A 905 34.49 -69.39 -48.42
N MET A 906 35.05 -68.44 -47.72
CA MET A 906 35.02 -68.41 -46.25
C MET A 906 34.87 -67.00 -45.73
N THR A 907 34.51 -66.95 -44.43
CA THR A 907 34.59 -65.74 -43.62
C THR A 907 35.58 -65.94 -42.47
N VAL A 908 36.55 -65.05 -42.38
CA VAL A 908 37.56 -65.00 -41.28
C VAL A 908 37.17 -63.87 -40.42
N LEU A 909 36.86 -64.13 -39.12
CA LEU A 909 36.53 -63.10 -38.18
C LEU A 909 37.62 -62.98 -37.08
N ASP A 910 37.96 -61.78 -36.75
CA ASP A 910 38.66 -61.49 -35.48
C ASP A 910 37.60 -60.91 -34.49
N GLY A 911 37.11 -61.78 -33.59
CA GLY A 911 35.91 -61.53 -32.84
C GLY A 911 34.67 -61.38 -33.74
N THR A 912 34.14 -60.19 -33.93
CA THR A 912 32.98 -59.90 -34.81
C THR A 912 33.37 -59.24 -36.13
N LEU A 913 34.62 -58.80 -36.27
CA LEU A 913 35.12 -58.06 -37.45
C LEU A 913 35.54 -58.99 -38.53
N ASP A 914 35.00 -58.81 -39.76
CA ASP A 914 35.43 -59.56 -40.92
C ASP A 914 36.80 -59.07 -41.41
N VAL A 915 37.76 -59.94 -41.24
CA VAL A 915 39.17 -59.74 -41.65
C VAL A 915 39.60 -60.62 -42.82
N THR A 916 38.64 -61.23 -43.52
CA THR A 916 38.89 -62.17 -44.59
C THR A 916 39.87 -61.65 -45.68
N LYS A 917 39.67 -60.36 -46.10
CA LYS A 917 40.55 -59.68 -47.08
C LYS A 917 41.89 -59.26 -46.55
N LYS A 918 42.08 -59.27 -45.21
CA LYS A 918 43.35 -58.89 -44.54
C LYS A 918 44.16 -60.10 -44.12
N ALA A 919 43.57 -61.31 -44.03
CA ALA A 919 44.24 -62.57 -43.70
C ALA A 919 45.00 -63.10 -44.94
N THR A 920 46.17 -63.60 -44.61
CA THR A 920 46.93 -64.33 -45.62
C THR A 920 46.42 -65.77 -45.68
N ILE A 921 45.90 -66.20 -46.84
CA ILE A 921 45.32 -67.52 -46.97
C ILE A 921 46.12 -68.29 -48.03
N THR A 922 46.56 -69.46 -47.67
CA THR A 922 47.31 -70.38 -48.59
C THR A 922 46.56 -71.70 -48.64
N GLU A 923 46.66 -72.39 -49.78
CA GLU A 923 46.06 -73.68 -50.00
C GLU A 923 47.11 -74.80 -50.13
N THR A 924 46.81 -75.91 -49.50
CA THR A 924 47.53 -77.19 -49.78
C THR A 924 46.45 -78.24 -50.17
N TYR A 925 46.87 -79.19 -50.97
CA TYR A 925 45.94 -80.19 -51.50
C TYR A 925 46.37 -81.59 -51.10
N SER A 926 45.41 -82.49 -50.81
CA SER A 926 45.76 -83.89 -50.58
C SER A 926 44.70 -84.79 -51.25
N LYS A 927 45.12 -85.94 -51.75
CA LYS A 927 44.31 -87.01 -52.28
C LYS A 927 44.58 -88.34 -51.54
N ASP A 928 43.62 -89.07 -51.11
CA ASP A 928 43.72 -90.35 -50.37
C ASP A 928 44.72 -90.30 -49.19
N GLY A 929 44.68 -89.11 -48.47
CA GLY A 929 45.57 -88.83 -47.35
C GLY A 929 47.02 -88.39 -47.71
N SER A 930 47.48 -88.40 -48.93
CA SER A 930 48.80 -88.02 -49.44
C SER A 930 48.79 -86.63 -50.00
N GLU A 931 49.74 -85.79 -49.62
CA GLU A 931 49.89 -84.43 -50.19
C GLU A 931 50.18 -84.41 -51.67
N VAL A 932 49.54 -83.57 -52.44
CA VAL A 932 49.80 -83.46 -53.90
C VAL A 932 50.02 -81.96 -54.23
N THR A 933 50.84 -81.65 -55.20
CA THR A 933 51.20 -80.28 -55.58
C THR A 933 50.17 -79.61 -56.44
N THR A 934 49.38 -80.42 -57.15
CA THR A 934 48.32 -79.94 -58.08
C THR A 934 47.10 -80.87 -58.00
N ILE A 935 45.93 -80.29 -58.31
CA ILE A 935 44.69 -81.09 -58.43
C ILE A 935 44.58 -81.59 -59.86
N ASN A 936 44.61 -82.90 -60.05
CA ASN A 936 44.39 -83.51 -61.31
C ASN A 936 42.89 -83.69 -61.58
N THR A 937 42.35 -83.01 -62.54
CA THR A 937 40.93 -83.03 -62.85
C THR A 937 40.62 -83.91 -64.09
N THR A 938 41.61 -84.68 -64.60
CA THR A 938 41.38 -85.56 -65.82
C THR A 938 40.62 -86.82 -65.47
N SER A 939 40.36 -87.15 -64.19
CA SER A 939 39.58 -88.28 -63.76
C SER A 939 38.77 -87.90 -62.53
N ALA A 940 37.61 -88.57 -62.34
CA ALA A 940 36.77 -88.37 -61.11
C ALA A 940 37.57 -88.78 -59.85
N GLY A 941 37.37 -88.05 -58.76
CA GLY A 941 37.99 -88.28 -57.49
C GLY A 941 37.73 -87.24 -56.46
N GLU A 942 38.16 -87.46 -55.20
CA GLU A 942 38.00 -86.47 -54.20
C GLU A 942 39.36 -85.92 -53.71
N TYR A 943 39.40 -84.58 -53.60
CA TYR A 943 40.60 -83.87 -53.09
C TYR A 943 40.17 -83.17 -51.82
N LYS A 944 41.04 -83.15 -50.81
CA LYS A 944 40.85 -82.28 -49.64
C LYS A 944 41.71 -81.03 -49.89
N ILE A 945 41.08 -79.81 -49.91
CA ILE A 945 41.75 -78.55 -49.93
C ILE A 945 41.86 -78.07 -48.49
N THR A 946 43.04 -77.85 -47.98
CA THR A 946 43.30 -77.30 -46.67
C THR A 946 43.75 -75.85 -46.84
N TYR A 947 42.99 -74.97 -46.25
CA TYR A 947 43.33 -73.56 -46.16
C TYR A 947 44.12 -73.32 -44.91
N THR A 948 45.28 -72.69 -45.01
CA THR A 948 46.08 -72.18 -43.88
C THR A 948 45.85 -70.66 -43.86
N ILE A 949 45.19 -70.17 -42.84
CA ILE A 949 44.80 -68.73 -42.61
C ILE A 949 45.75 -68.15 -41.55
N VAL A 950 46.46 -67.11 -41.89
CA VAL A 950 47.37 -66.38 -41.04
C VAL A 950 46.85 -64.93 -40.93
N TYR A 951 46.54 -64.50 -39.65
CA TYR A 951 46.15 -63.10 -39.39
C TYR A 951 46.82 -62.66 -38.06
N ASN A 952 47.61 -61.55 -38.12
CA ASN A 952 48.31 -60.98 -36.99
C ASN A 952 49.00 -62.04 -36.12
N GLY A 953 49.77 -62.96 -36.69
CA GLY A 953 50.49 -64.01 -36.02
C GLY A 953 49.71 -65.20 -35.48
N VAL A 954 48.38 -65.25 -35.68
CA VAL A 954 47.58 -66.41 -35.38
C VAL A 954 47.43 -67.23 -36.68
N THR A 955 47.71 -68.49 -36.61
CA THR A 955 47.56 -69.42 -37.72
C THR A 955 46.43 -70.40 -37.38
N THR A 956 45.48 -70.58 -38.27
CA THR A 956 44.45 -71.59 -38.18
C THR A 956 44.24 -72.27 -39.55
N THR A 957 43.66 -73.44 -39.53
CA THR A 957 43.44 -74.23 -40.73
C THR A 957 41.97 -74.66 -40.88
N LYS A 958 41.42 -74.64 -42.09
CA LYS A 958 40.13 -75.24 -42.39
C LYS A 958 40.26 -76.02 -43.71
N SER A 959 39.50 -77.08 -43.87
CA SER A 959 39.48 -77.91 -45.05
C SER A 959 38.11 -78.09 -45.63
N ARG A 960 38.01 -78.11 -46.92
CA ARG A 960 36.82 -78.60 -47.67
C ARG A 960 37.17 -79.65 -48.66
N THR A 961 36.19 -80.43 -49.00
CA THR A 961 36.30 -81.52 -50.04
C THR A 961 35.98 -80.89 -51.40
N LEU A 962 36.89 -81.11 -52.40
CA LEU A 962 36.62 -80.83 -53.80
C LEU A 962 36.33 -82.21 -54.46
N LYS A 963 35.13 -82.36 -55.00
CA LYS A 963 34.75 -83.54 -55.78
C LYS A 963 34.90 -83.30 -57.26
N ILE A 964 35.64 -84.13 -57.96
CA ILE A 964 35.71 -84.15 -59.41
C ILE A 964 34.67 -85.19 -59.87
N THR A 965 33.66 -84.80 -60.54
CA THR A 965 32.55 -85.66 -60.96
C THR A 965 32.46 -85.76 -62.49
N GLU A 966 32.02 -86.87 -63.04
CA GLU A 966 31.89 -87.03 -64.55
C GLU A 966 30.85 -86.02 -65.08
#